data_5b232e8243e25416db06a3e4f4fcd6d6
#
_entry.id   5b232e8243e25416db06a3e4f4fcd6d6
#
_cell.length_a   1.000
_cell.length_b   1.000
_cell.length_c   1.000
_cell.angle_alpha   90.00
_cell.angle_beta   90.00
_cell.angle_gamma   90.00
#
_symmetry.space_group_name_H-M   'P 1'
#
loop_
_entity.id
_entity.type
_entity.pdbx_description
1 polymer ?
#
loop_
_entity_poly.entity_id
_entity_poly.type
_entity_poly.pdbx_seq_one_letter_code
_entity_poly.pdbx_strand_id
1 'polypeptide(L)'
;MQKGLFNYVIKDNRLRITNLEDRVVSTKIIVFGVSYQCLVDTTIDFLPLEERVLNFMSSPFIGVDLSHKMTIRIYENAKKVVDDYVSNHIEKAYVIISNDKYEGITSKLLDGLDKYSNVPILHYSINYDSKLKYKNLTNIRFDVPGDSDQQYMQFMKAPVFLDVIERGVENAVFIDSDIQVRPNIDNLFNIPQITKGPIIQKQRWDYVIANGMYTPGPQVSEFMGFDVKNFKQPYPNGITFLVIFNSSHLELFKEWKKICFSEEIQKIRKTEFLHDELLLNCLLWKHKMPPYLITVGLNVRNEKDVNFFYQHPNFTGEFLLDMNDCGLGHRSQSHIPFDKNDILFFHCVKELHVAENINKIIYRNELATNDENLFKEKLVDFYQNINDNKSIKKIKPKFSVLFHEGAFLEVKNTLKDYNVQFIDTDTQRVVYNLTLQNNTWAKTSLQYFVPWKIIAQNDEDRFEYDLDFTGQRILITFESSALGDSLAWIPYVDEFRKKWNCQVFCSTFWNNLFESGYPEINFIKPGQSVPNVLGVYRIGWFYNGDEIKSTNHKNNFRLQPMQKTATDILGLDFTEIKPKLNLDNSIKREKIISIGIHGTAQTKYWNNPEGWQKITDYFISLGYEVVILSKEGHDYMGNKHPVGAKKANTSSIEEVIQYMQKSALFIGIGSGLSWLSWATQTPTVLISGFSYNYTEPTNGVIRINSEDGKCSGCFNDFRLDPGDWNWCPVHKGTERHFECTKSITAEKVISEIEKSGILNQYEINNEYRI
;
A
#
# COMPACT_ATOMS: atom_id res chain seq x y z
N MET A 1 52.34 14.43 -6.51
CA MET A 1 53.39 13.63 -7.15
C MET A 1 54.37 14.57 -7.87
N GLN A 2 55.65 14.32 -7.80
CA GLN A 2 56.66 15.08 -8.53
C GLN A 2 57.13 14.22 -9.68
N LYS A 3 56.92 14.67 -10.92
CA LYS A 3 57.44 14.02 -12.10
C LYS A 3 57.98 15.07 -13.10
N GLY A 4 59.27 15.05 -13.31
CA GLY A 4 59.90 15.94 -14.25
C GLY A 4 59.78 17.42 -13.90
N LEU A 5 59.30 18.24 -14.83
CA LEU A 5 59.21 19.70 -14.74
C LEU A 5 58.09 20.20 -13.83
N PHE A 6 57.13 19.34 -13.45
CA PHE A 6 55.94 19.73 -12.72
C PHE A 6 55.67 18.88 -11.49
N ASN A 7 55.20 19.53 -10.42
CA ASN A 7 54.53 18.87 -9.32
C ASN A 7 53.00 19.08 -9.49
N TYR A 8 52.21 18.01 -9.36
CA TYR A 8 50.76 18.15 -9.47
C TYR A 8 50.01 17.33 -8.44
N VAL A 9 48.85 17.83 -8.06
CA VAL A 9 47.91 17.21 -7.14
C VAL A 9 46.50 17.40 -7.67
N ILE A 10 45.71 16.34 -7.65
CA ILE A 10 44.29 16.41 -7.96
C ILE A 10 43.53 16.26 -6.66
N LYS A 11 42.66 17.21 -6.38
CA LYS A 11 41.78 17.19 -5.22
C LYS A 11 40.54 18.06 -5.50
N ASP A 12 39.37 17.61 -5.07
CA ASP A 12 38.11 18.38 -5.10
C ASP A 12 37.79 18.93 -6.52
N ASN A 13 37.88 18.08 -7.56
CA ASN A 13 37.68 18.44 -8.98
C ASN A 13 38.62 19.52 -9.50
N ARG A 14 39.78 19.61 -8.93
CA ARG A 14 40.79 20.58 -9.31
C ARG A 14 42.13 19.91 -9.52
N LEU A 15 42.80 20.29 -10.63
CA LEU A 15 44.19 19.99 -10.84
C LEU A 15 44.99 21.17 -10.33
N ARG A 16 45.79 20.97 -9.29
CA ARG A 16 46.81 21.91 -8.85
C ARG A 16 48.12 21.48 -9.46
N ILE A 17 48.73 22.34 -10.24
CA ILE A 17 50.00 22.07 -10.95
C ILE A 17 50.98 23.20 -10.65
N THR A 18 52.21 22.85 -10.32
CA THR A 18 53.26 23.77 -9.96
C THR A 18 54.44 23.56 -10.94
N ASN A 19 54.87 24.63 -11.58
CA ASN A 19 56.12 24.62 -12.35
C ASN A 19 57.32 24.53 -11.37
N LEU A 20 58.12 23.53 -11.54
CA LEU A 20 59.32 23.30 -10.69
C LEU A 20 60.60 23.93 -11.28
N GLU A 21 60.49 24.53 -12.44
CA GLU A 21 61.62 25.18 -13.12
C GLU A 21 61.70 26.67 -12.76
N ASP A 22 62.86 27.22 -12.82
CA ASP A 22 63.15 28.64 -12.59
C ASP A 22 62.99 29.50 -13.89
N ARG A 23 62.31 28.95 -14.88
CA ARG A 23 62.00 29.58 -16.18
C ARG A 23 60.54 29.52 -16.52
N VAL A 24 60.09 30.34 -17.44
CA VAL A 24 58.75 30.27 -18.01
C VAL A 24 58.61 29.00 -18.83
N VAL A 25 57.55 28.21 -18.55
CA VAL A 25 57.24 26.97 -19.27
C VAL A 25 55.85 27.08 -19.91
N SER A 26 55.84 27.09 -21.25
CA SER A 26 54.56 27.00 -22.01
C SER A 26 54.15 25.53 -22.12
N THR A 27 52.96 25.23 -21.65
CA THR A 27 52.58 23.84 -21.52
C THR A 27 51.13 23.61 -21.93
N LYS A 28 50.89 22.57 -22.69
CA LYS A 28 49.53 22.06 -22.97
C LYS A 28 49.18 20.98 -21.98
N ILE A 29 48.08 21.15 -21.30
CA ILE A 29 47.56 20.24 -20.30
C ILE A 29 46.29 19.62 -20.86
N ILE A 30 46.23 18.29 -20.93
CA ILE A 30 45.04 17.53 -21.29
C ILE A 30 44.73 16.56 -20.16
N VAL A 31 43.50 16.61 -19.65
CA VAL A 31 43.02 15.67 -18.65
C VAL A 31 41.86 14.89 -19.24
N PHE A 32 41.94 13.57 -19.17
CA PHE A 32 40.92 12.66 -19.61
C PHE A 32 40.28 11.99 -18.42
N GLY A 33 38.92 11.92 -18.39
CA GLY A 33 38.17 11.08 -17.49
C GLY A 33 38.20 9.60 -17.89
N VAL A 34 37.50 8.78 -17.14
CA VAL A 34 37.46 7.32 -17.25
C VAL A 34 37.11 6.80 -18.64
N SER A 35 36.23 7.49 -19.35
CA SER A 35 35.78 7.13 -20.71
C SER A 35 36.54 7.83 -21.81
N TYR A 36 37.79 8.25 -21.54
CA TYR A 36 38.55 9.12 -22.43
C TYR A 36 37.87 10.45 -22.78
N GLN A 37 36.94 10.89 -21.95
CA GLN A 37 36.32 12.20 -22.07
C GLN A 37 37.38 13.27 -21.74
N CYS A 38 37.55 14.20 -22.63
CA CYS A 38 38.46 15.32 -22.38
C CYS A 38 37.80 16.28 -21.36
N LEU A 39 38.43 16.43 -20.21
CA LEU A 39 37.93 17.24 -19.10
C LEU A 39 38.64 18.60 -19.05
N VAL A 40 39.88 18.64 -19.47
CA VAL A 40 40.69 19.85 -19.62
C VAL A 40 41.52 19.68 -20.90
N ASP A 41 41.47 20.68 -21.74
CA ASP A 41 42.42 20.86 -22.87
C ASP A 41 42.78 22.35 -22.90
N THR A 42 43.91 22.69 -22.36
CA THR A 42 44.35 24.08 -22.24
C THR A 42 45.82 24.20 -22.39
N THR A 43 46.29 25.36 -22.89
CA THR A 43 47.70 25.73 -22.92
C THR A 43 47.93 26.89 -21.96
N ILE A 44 48.88 26.76 -21.08
CA ILE A 44 49.21 27.73 -20.04
C ILE A 44 50.71 28.01 -20.05
N ASP A 45 51.02 29.28 -19.93
CA ASP A 45 52.39 29.73 -19.64
C ASP A 45 52.55 29.87 -18.12
N PHE A 46 53.35 29.00 -17.53
CA PHE A 46 53.70 29.04 -16.12
C PHE A 46 54.93 29.90 -15.90
N LEU A 47 54.85 30.86 -15.00
CA LEU A 47 56.04 31.58 -14.50
C LEU A 47 56.92 30.61 -13.66
N PRO A 48 58.17 30.99 -13.42
CA PRO A 48 59.05 30.21 -12.54
C PRO A 48 58.37 29.93 -11.20
N LEU A 49 58.40 28.66 -10.79
CA LEU A 49 57.80 28.18 -9.52
C LEU A 49 56.31 28.52 -9.30
N GLU A 50 55.61 28.92 -10.33
CA GLU A 50 54.18 29.27 -10.24
C GLU A 50 53.32 28.04 -10.07
N GLU A 51 52.33 28.15 -9.21
CA GLU A 51 51.23 27.17 -9.02
C GLU A 51 49.96 27.67 -9.71
N ARG A 52 49.30 26.82 -10.49
CA ARG A 52 47.98 27.06 -11.06
C ARG A 52 47.00 26.01 -10.62
N VAL A 53 45.74 26.44 -10.43
CA VAL A 53 44.60 25.58 -10.12
C VAL A 53 43.65 25.58 -11.31
N LEU A 54 43.45 24.43 -11.92
CA LEU A 54 42.51 24.23 -13.03
C LEU A 54 41.27 23.51 -12.51
N ASN A 55 40.11 24.08 -12.76
CA ASN A 55 38.86 23.40 -12.50
C ASN A 55 38.52 22.48 -13.69
N PHE A 56 38.03 21.31 -13.40
CA PHE A 56 37.55 20.42 -14.43
C PHE A 56 36.21 20.86 -14.96
N MET A 57 35.96 20.74 -16.26
CA MET A 57 34.64 20.92 -16.83
C MET A 57 33.74 19.81 -16.32
N SER A 58 32.63 20.19 -15.69
CA SER A 58 31.56 19.25 -15.39
C SER A 58 30.94 18.76 -16.70
N SER A 59 30.93 17.46 -16.92
CA SER A 59 30.08 16.88 -17.95
C SER A 59 28.62 17.17 -17.56
N PRO A 60 27.70 17.50 -18.47
CA PRO A 60 26.31 17.73 -18.17
C PRO A 60 25.58 16.51 -17.57
N PHE A 61 26.26 15.35 -17.53
CA PHE A 61 25.73 14.10 -16.95
C PHE A 61 26.50 13.57 -15.75
N ILE A 62 27.60 14.21 -15.36
CA ILE A 62 28.49 13.72 -14.32
C ILE A 62 29.04 14.92 -13.56
N GLY A 63 28.48 15.20 -12.39
CA GLY A 63 29.11 16.05 -11.38
C GLY A 63 30.29 15.27 -10.82
N VAL A 64 31.49 15.53 -11.28
CA VAL A 64 32.57 14.59 -11.09
C VAL A 64 33.54 15.10 -10.06
N ASP A 65 33.66 14.38 -8.95
CA ASP A 65 34.93 14.33 -8.25
C ASP A 65 35.85 13.36 -9.03
N LEU A 66 36.72 13.92 -9.84
CA LEU A 66 37.59 13.18 -10.77
C LEU A 66 38.85 12.65 -10.11
N SER A 67 38.94 12.66 -8.78
CA SER A 67 40.15 12.20 -8.08
C SER A 67 40.45 10.71 -8.22
N HIS A 68 39.59 9.90 -8.85
CA HIS A 68 39.64 8.45 -8.74
C HIS A 68 40.22 7.70 -9.94
N LYS A 69 39.98 8.13 -11.17
CA LYS A 69 40.60 7.55 -12.35
C LYS A 69 40.76 8.60 -13.45
N MET A 70 41.93 9.11 -13.62
CA MET A 70 42.24 10.10 -14.67
C MET A 70 43.53 9.85 -15.32
N THR A 71 43.62 10.18 -16.61
CA THR A 71 44.87 10.26 -17.33
C THR A 71 45.23 11.73 -17.53
N ILE A 72 46.35 12.15 -17.01
CA ILE A 72 46.89 13.50 -17.17
C ILE A 72 48.01 13.44 -18.17
N ARG A 73 47.92 14.26 -19.23
CA ARG A 73 48.97 14.44 -20.21
C ARG A 73 49.41 15.90 -20.22
N ILE A 74 50.66 16.11 -19.99
CA ILE A 74 51.27 17.45 -20.03
C ILE A 74 52.31 17.44 -21.16
N TYR A 75 52.25 18.46 -22.02
CA TYR A 75 53.10 18.59 -23.16
C TYR A 75 53.86 19.91 -23.07
N GLU A 76 55.19 19.86 -23.16
CA GLU A 76 56.06 21.01 -23.34
C GLU A 76 56.57 20.99 -24.77
N ASN A 77 56.46 22.10 -25.51
CA ASN A 77 56.94 22.24 -26.91
C ASN A 77 56.50 21.03 -27.80
N ALA A 78 55.20 20.66 -27.71
CA ALA A 78 54.59 19.52 -28.38
C ALA A 78 55.16 18.13 -27.99
N LYS A 79 56.07 18.04 -27.01
CA LYS A 79 56.60 16.79 -26.48
C LYS A 79 55.86 16.44 -25.18
N LYS A 80 55.29 15.22 -25.12
CA LYS A 80 54.65 14.71 -23.91
C LYS A 80 55.68 14.52 -22.79
N VAL A 81 55.52 15.26 -21.68
CA VAL A 81 56.39 15.22 -20.51
C VAL A 81 55.79 14.50 -19.32
N VAL A 82 54.45 14.42 -19.28
CA VAL A 82 53.70 13.65 -18.27
C VAL A 82 52.63 12.81 -18.96
N ASP A 83 52.59 11.54 -18.63
CA ASP A 83 51.48 10.63 -18.95
C ASP A 83 51.24 9.75 -17.72
N ASP A 84 50.30 10.13 -16.93
CA ASP A 84 50.06 9.49 -15.65
C ASP A 84 48.61 9.06 -15.47
N TYR A 85 48.44 7.93 -14.84
CA TYR A 85 47.17 7.37 -14.53
C TYR A 85 46.97 7.41 -13.00
N VAL A 86 45.98 8.17 -12.57
CA VAL A 86 45.65 8.28 -11.14
C VAL A 86 44.46 7.36 -10.85
N SER A 87 44.70 6.40 -9.99
CA SER A 87 43.65 5.51 -9.48
C SER A 87 43.72 5.53 -7.97
N ASN A 88 42.69 6.06 -7.33
CA ASN A 88 42.49 5.86 -5.91
C ASN A 88 41.58 4.63 -5.73
N HIS A 89 42.10 3.65 -5.00
CA HIS A 89 41.39 2.44 -4.69
C HIS A 89 40.56 2.68 -3.43
N ILE A 90 39.21 2.50 -3.50
CA ILE A 90 38.31 2.58 -2.38
C ILE A 90 37.74 1.19 -2.15
N GLU A 91 38.15 0.53 -1.08
CA GLU A 91 37.71 -0.83 -0.75
C GLU A 91 36.20 -0.88 -0.49
N LYS A 92 35.68 0.10 0.27
CA LYS A 92 34.28 0.15 0.70
C LYS A 92 33.78 1.60 0.71
N ALA A 93 32.52 1.83 0.30
CA ALA A 93 31.89 3.14 0.42
C ALA A 93 30.36 3.03 0.59
N TYR A 94 29.82 3.92 1.42
CA TYR A 94 28.40 4.23 1.38
C TYR A 94 28.11 5.19 0.25
N VAL A 95 26.97 5.03 -0.39
CA VAL A 95 26.48 5.88 -1.49
C VAL A 95 25.12 6.44 -1.11
N ILE A 96 24.96 7.74 -1.17
CA ILE A 96 23.74 8.47 -0.86
C ILE A 96 23.43 9.40 -2.01
N ILE A 97 22.16 9.49 -2.38
CA ILE A 97 21.66 10.41 -3.42
C ILE A 97 20.60 11.31 -2.81
N SER A 98 20.73 12.62 -2.97
CA SER A 98 19.69 13.55 -2.53
C SER A 98 19.56 14.76 -3.46
N ASN A 99 18.46 15.49 -3.34
CA ASN A 99 18.30 16.84 -3.87
C ASN A 99 18.22 17.83 -2.71
N ASP A 100 18.13 19.12 -3.02
CA ASP A 100 18.08 20.21 -2.04
C ASP A 100 16.94 20.04 -0.99
N LYS A 101 15.78 19.53 -1.39
CA LYS A 101 14.64 19.30 -0.51
C LYS A 101 14.89 18.22 0.54
N TYR A 102 15.74 17.24 0.22
CA TYR A 102 16.08 16.12 1.09
C TYR A 102 17.36 16.34 1.89
N GLU A 103 18.10 17.43 1.70
CA GLU A 103 19.37 17.68 2.40
C GLU A 103 19.22 17.62 3.94
N GLY A 104 18.12 18.16 4.48
CA GLY A 104 17.84 18.12 5.91
C GLY A 104 17.68 16.68 6.44
N ILE A 105 16.95 15.83 5.73
CA ILE A 105 16.76 14.41 6.10
C ILE A 105 18.08 13.66 5.91
N THR A 106 18.78 13.89 4.82
CA THR A 106 20.11 13.33 4.55
C THR A 106 21.10 13.64 5.67
N SER A 107 21.06 14.84 6.26
CA SER A 107 21.91 15.17 7.42
C SER A 107 21.65 14.23 8.61
N LYS A 108 20.43 13.74 8.81
CA LYS A 108 20.10 12.82 9.91
C LYS A 108 20.62 11.40 9.66
N LEU A 109 20.62 10.93 8.44
CA LEU A 109 21.33 9.72 8.07
C LEU A 109 22.82 9.86 8.30
N LEU A 110 23.40 10.98 7.89
CA LEU A 110 24.83 11.25 8.05
C LEU A 110 25.24 11.41 9.53
N ASP A 111 24.39 11.99 10.37
CA ASP A 111 24.60 12.02 11.83
C ASP A 111 24.81 10.60 12.39
N GLY A 112 24.01 9.64 11.92
CA GLY A 112 24.14 8.23 12.31
C GLY A 112 25.39 7.56 11.73
N LEU A 113 25.65 7.74 10.45
CA LEU A 113 26.83 7.16 9.79
C LEU A 113 28.15 7.71 10.37
N ASP A 114 28.25 9.02 10.60
CA ASP A 114 29.44 9.63 11.21
C ASP A 114 29.72 9.10 12.63
N LYS A 115 28.67 8.70 13.32
CA LYS A 115 28.75 8.15 14.67
C LYS A 115 29.09 6.66 14.72
N TYR A 116 28.53 5.86 13.79
CA TYR A 116 28.59 4.40 13.86
C TYR A 116 29.49 3.76 12.81
N SER A 117 30.04 4.55 11.85
CA SER A 117 30.89 4.07 10.77
C SER A 117 32.10 4.94 10.56
N ASN A 118 33.19 4.33 10.10
CA ASN A 118 34.36 5.03 9.57
C ASN A 118 34.55 4.82 8.06
N VAL A 119 33.59 4.19 7.40
CA VAL A 119 33.61 3.93 5.97
C VAL A 119 33.41 5.24 5.19
N PRO A 120 34.15 5.49 4.10
CA PRO A 120 33.92 6.63 3.23
C PRO A 120 32.47 6.74 2.75
N ILE A 121 31.95 7.95 2.66
CA ILE A 121 30.59 8.24 2.23
C ILE A 121 30.66 9.11 0.96
N LEU A 122 30.08 8.65 -0.13
CA LEU A 122 29.91 9.37 -1.38
C LEU A 122 28.48 9.90 -1.44
N HIS A 123 28.30 11.20 -1.25
CA HIS A 123 27.01 11.86 -1.31
C HIS A 123 26.84 12.59 -2.65
N TYR A 124 25.92 12.11 -3.45
CA TYR A 124 25.56 12.68 -4.75
C TYR A 124 24.43 13.69 -4.59
N SER A 125 24.78 14.97 -4.71
CA SER A 125 23.83 16.09 -4.64
C SER A 125 23.35 16.47 -6.04
N ILE A 126 22.07 16.19 -6.33
CA ILE A 126 21.52 16.37 -7.69
C ILE A 126 21.07 17.83 -7.89
N ASN A 127 21.71 18.50 -8.87
CA ASN A 127 21.44 19.88 -9.25
C ASN A 127 21.63 20.94 -8.14
N TYR A 128 22.36 20.62 -7.07
CA TYR A 128 22.64 21.60 -6.01
C TYR A 128 24.03 21.38 -5.37
N ASP A 129 24.55 22.43 -4.74
CA ASP A 129 25.78 22.35 -3.97
C ASP A 129 25.47 22.03 -2.50
N SER A 130 25.75 20.79 -2.10
CA SER A 130 25.53 20.37 -0.71
C SER A 130 26.46 21.10 0.25
N LYS A 131 25.89 21.56 1.37
CA LYS A 131 26.61 22.23 2.46
C LYS A 131 26.98 21.29 3.60
N LEU A 132 26.63 20.02 3.51
CA LEU A 132 26.88 19.01 4.53
C LEU A 132 28.38 18.76 4.69
N LYS A 133 28.85 18.67 5.93
CA LYS A 133 30.27 18.46 6.27
C LYS A 133 30.37 17.42 7.38
N TYR A 134 30.90 16.25 7.07
CA TYR A 134 31.16 15.14 7.98
C TYR A 134 32.56 14.58 7.71
N LYS A 135 33.11 13.88 8.70
CA LYS A 135 34.50 13.40 8.68
C LYS A 135 34.86 12.58 7.43
N ASN A 136 33.99 11.66 7.04
CA ASN A 136 34.25 10.71 5.95
C ASN A 136 33.40 11.01 4.70
N LEU A 137 32.82 12.21 4.60
CA LEU A 137 31.91 12.60 3.55
C LEU A 137 32.63 13.26 2.37
N THR A 138 32.35 12.77 1.17
CA THR A 138 32.70 13.42 -0.09
C THR A 138 31.40 13.83 -0.78
N ASN A 139 31.13 15.14 -0.87
CA ASN A 139 30.02 15.66 -1.66
C ASN A 139 30.38 15.71 -3.14
N ILE A 140 29.52 15.15 -3.96
CA ILE A 140 29.66 15.06 -5.42
C ILE A 140 28.43 15.73 -6.03
N ARG A 141 28.64 16.89 -6.64
CA ARG A 141 27.57 17.53 -7.41
C ARG A 141 27.34 16.75 -8.70
N PHE A 142 26.07 16.46 -8.98
CA PHE A 142 25.64 15.70 -10.14
C PHE A 142 24.54 16.46 -10.88
N ASP A 143 24.93 17.14 -11.97
CA ASP A 143 24.02 18.00 -12.72
C ASP A 143 23.28 17.21 -13.79
N VAL A 144 21.95 17.34 -13.82
CA VAL A 144 21.07 16.73 -14.82
C VAL A 144 20.25 17.79 -15.53
N PRO A 145 19.99 17.65 -16.83
CA PRO A 145 19.17 18.61 -17.58
C PRO A 145 17.70 18.56 -17.17
N GLY A 146 17.06 19.70 -17.04
CA GLY A 146 15.63 19.86 -16.86
C GLY A 146 15.16 19.93 -15.40
N ASP A 147 13.86 20.19 -15.22
CA ASP A 147 13.22 20.14 -13.91
C ASP A 147 13.24 18.72 -13.37
N SER A 148 13.81 18.56 -12.19
CA SER A 148 13.91 17.28 -11.49
C SER A 148 12.55 16.94 -10.87
N ASP A 149 11.60 16.39 -11.64
CA ASP A 149 10.44 15.76 -11.05
C ASP A 149 10.86 14.55 -10.19
N GLN A 150 9.98 14.13 -9.27
CA GLN A 150 10.30 13.05 -8.33
C GLN A 150 10.64 11.73 -9.02
N GLN A 151 9.99 11.42 -10.15
CA GLN A 151 10.27 10.19 -10.92
C GLN A 151 11.61 10.24 -11.60
N TYR A 152 12.00 11.42 -12.12
CA TYR A 152 13.30 11.60 -12.73
C TYR A 152 14.43 11.41 -11.71
N MET A 153 14.24 11.89 -10.48
CA MET A 153 15.19 11.71 -9.39
C MET A 153 15.43 10.24 -9.04
N GLN A 154 14.41 9.39 -9.10
CA GLN A 154 14.55 7.95 -8.86
C GLN A 154 15.48 7.30 -9.88
N PHE A 155 15.42 7.70 -11.16
CA PHE A 155 16.26 7.16 -12.22
C PHE A 155 17.74 7.52 -12.07
N MET A 156 18.10 8.44 -11.17
CA MET A 156 19.48 8.82 -10.90
C MET A 156 20.31 7.71 -10.26
N LYS A 157 19.70 6.69 -9.66
CA LYS A 157 20.41 5.55 -9.08
C LYS A 157 21.29 4.85 -10.14
N ALA A 158 20.77 4.61 -11.33
CA ALA A 158 21.50 3.92 -12.40
C ALA A 158 22.80 4.64 -12.82
N PRO A 159 22.81 5.94 -13.20
CA PRO A 159 24.02 6.64 -13.54
C PRO A 159 24.97 6.84 -12.34
N VAL A 160 24.45 7.03 -11.13
CA VAL A 160 25.27 7.16 -9.92
C VAL A 160 25.99 5.84 -9.61
N PHE A 161 25.33 4.70 -9.70
CA PHE A 161 25.98 3.40 -9.45
C PHE A 161 27.09 3.11 -10.46
N LEU A 162 26.91 3.54 -11.70
CA LEU A 162 28.00 3.48 -12.71
C LEU A 162 29.16 4.35 -12.30
N ASP A 163 28.93 5.61 -11.93
CA ASP A 163 29.98 6.51 -11.52
C ASP A 163 30.76 5.99 -10.30
N VAL A 164 30.06 5.39 -9.34
CA VAL A 164 30.67 4.74 -8.16
C VAL A 164 31.64 3.61 -8.57
N ILE A 165 31.22 2.74 -9.47
CA ILE A 165 32.07 1.65 -9.98
C ILE A 165 33.25 2.23 -10.75
N GLU A 166 33.01 3.21 -11.61
CA GLU A 166 34.02 3.86 -12.41
C GLU A 166 35.05 4.61 -11.56
N ARG A 167 34.66 5.10 -10.38
CA ARG A 167 35.61 5.66 -9.37
C ARG A 167 36.50 4.61 -8.71
N GLY A 168 36.29 3.35 -8.97
CA GLY A 168 37.09 2.27 -8.41
C GLY A 168 36.69 1.84 -7.01
N VAL A 169 35.43 2.05 -6.61
CA VAL A 169 34.88 1.48 -5.39
C VAL A 169 34.71 -0.01 -5.60
N GLU A 170 35.32 -0.83 -4.76
CA GLU A 170 35.21 -2.28 -4.87
C GLU A 170 33.86 -2.79 -4.38
N ASN A 171 33.42 -2.32 -3.21
CA ASN A 171 32.18 -2.71 -2.60
C ASN A 171 31.40 -1.45 -2.17
N ALA A 172 30.25 -1.24 -2.77
CA ALA A 172 29.41 -0.10 -2.52
C ALA A 172 28.08 -0.51 -1.86
N VAL A 173 27.66 0.27 -0.88
CA VAL A 173 26.35 0.14 -0.23
C VAL A 173 25.58 1.44 -0.46
N PHE A 174 24.61 1.39 -1.35
CA PHE A 174 23.66 2.49 -1.52
C PHE A 174 22.57 2.42 -0.45
N ILE A 175 22.29 3.57 0.15
CA ILE A 175 21.22 3.75 1.15
C ILE A 175 20.43 5.01 0.81
N ASP A 176 19.10 4.94 0.80
CA ASP A 176 18.24 6.13 0.61
C ASP A 176 18.38 7.11 1.78
N SER A 177 18.20 8.39 1.50
CA SER A 177 18.43 9.50 2.42
C SER A 177 17.52 9.52 3.65
N ASP A 178 16.37 8.83 3.62
CA ASP A 178 15.39 8.74 4.71
C ASP A 178 15.58 7.50 5.63
N ILE A 179 16.75 6.89 5.56
CA ILE A 179 17.17 5.79 6.45
C ILE A 179 17.83 6.34 7.72
N GLN A 180 17.54 5.72 8.87
CA GLN A 180 18.22 5.97 10.13
C GLN A 180 18.96 4.71 10.59
N VAL A 181 20.29 4.80 10.68
CA VAL A 181 21.16 3.65 10.92
C VAL A 181 21.36 3.33 12.40
N ARG A 182 21.57 2.05 12.70
CA ARG A 182 21.94 1.54 14.02
C ARG A 182 23.45 1.25 14.08
N PRO A 183 24.03 1.04 15.29
CA PRO A 183 25.36 0.45 15.41
C PRO A 183 25.50 -0.82 14.59
N ASN A 184 26.70 -1.16 14.20
CA ASN A 184 27.02 -2.31 13.34
C ASN A 184 26.48 -2.21 11.89
N ILE A 185 26.11 -1.02 11.44
CA ILE A 185 25.65 -0.81 10.04
C ILE A 185 26.70 -1.28 9.02
N ASP A 186 27.99 -1.24 9.36
CA ASP A 186 29.08 -1.69 8.49
C ASP A 186 29.06 -3.21 8.22
N ASN A 187 28.26 -3.96 8.97
CA ASN A 187 28.01 -5.38 8.65
C ASN A 187 27.36 -5.59 7.28
N LEU A 188 26.78 -4.56 6.68
CA LEU A 188 26.31 -4.61 5.27
C LEU A 188 27.43 -4.98 4.31
N PHE A 189 28.67 -4.57 4.58
CA PHE A 189 29.83 -4.93 3.75
C PHE A 189 30.33 -6.36 3.96
N ASN A 190 29.86 -7.05 4.97
CA ASN A 190 30.24 -8.42 5.28
C ASN A 190 29.27 -9.45 4.65
N ILE A 191 28.19 -9.00 4.04
CA ILE A 191 27.20 -9.88 3.38
C ILE A 191 27.84 -10.45 2.10
N PRO A 192 27.96 -11.79 1.98
CA PRO A 192 28.65 -12.40 0.84
C PRO A 192 27.83 -12.27 -0.44
N GLN A 193 28.49 -11.98 -1.55
CA GLN A 193 27.89 -11.97 -2.89
C GLN A 193 27.70 -13.42 -3.37
N ILE A 194 26.54 -14.00 -3.16
CA ILE A 194 26.25 -15.41 -3.48
C ILE A 194 25.50 -15.60 -4.80
N THR A 195 24.99 -14.54 -5.39
CA THR A 195 24.32 -14.56 -6.70
C THR A 195 25.02 -13.64 -7.70
N LYS A 196 24.67 -13.74 -8.99
CA LYS A 196 25.20 -12.85 -10.02
C LYS A 196 24.57 -11.45 -10.01
N GLY A 197 23.38 -11.30 -9.43
CA GLY A 197 22.71 -10.03 -9.28
C GLY A 197 23.17 -9.29 -8.02
N PRO A 198 22.89 -7.99 -7.90
CA PRO A 198 23.21 -7.21 -6.70
C PRO A 198 22.46 -7.74 -5.46
N ILE A 199 22.98 -7.43 -4.28
CA ILE A 199 22.28 -7.70 -3.02
C ILE A 199 21.30 -6.55 -2.81
N ILE A 200 20.02 -6.88 -2.66
CA ILE A 200 18.93 -5.87 -2.58
C ILE A 200 18.06 -6.19 -1.37
N GLN A 201 17.54 -5.17 -0.70
CA GLN A 201 16.53 -5.35 0.33
C GLN A 201 15.32 -6.08 -0.26
N LYS A 202 14.92 -7.19 0.35
CA LYS A 202 13.74 -7.94 -0.08
C LYS A 202 12.49 -7.06 0.07
N GLN A 203 11.72 -6.96 -1.02
CA GLN A 203 10.39 -6.42 -0.90
C GLN A 203 9.53 -7.39 -0.10
N ARG A 204 8.94 -6.91 0.97
CA ARG A 204 8.17 -7.76 1.90
C ARG A 204 6.78 -8.12 1.39
N TRP A 205 6.45 -7.76 0.13
CA TRP A 205 5.10 -7.75 -0.37
C TRP A 205 4.95 -8.59 -1.65
N ASP A 206 4.34 -9.75 -1.53
CA ASP A 206 3.74 -10.42 -2.68
C ASP A 206 2.47 -9.69 -3.19
N TYR A 207 2.00 -8.75 -2.40
CA TYR A 207 0.89 -7.83 -2.62
C TYR A 207 1.03 -6.97 -3.87
N VAL A 208 2.21 -6.60 -4.23
CA VAL A 208 2.51 -5.77 -5.38
C VAL A 208 2.16 -6.46 -6.70
N ILE A 209 2.24 -7.78 -6.74
CA ILE A 209 1.83 -8.56 -7.90
C ILE A 209 0.32 -8.41 -8.15
N ALA A 210 -0.48 -8.32 -7.08
CA ALA A 210 -1.93 -8.21 -7.18
C ALA A 210 -2.42 -6.85 -7.68
N ASN A 211 -1.63 -5.78 -7.53
CA ASN A 211 -2.04 -4.41 -7.87
C ASN A 211 -1.30 -3.78 -9.05
N GLY A 212 -0.48 -4.52 -9.76
CA GLY A 212 0.19 -4.07 -10.98
C GLY A 212 1.31 -3.02 -10.79
N MET A 213 1.60 -2.62 -9.57
CA MET A 213 2.51 -1.50 -9.29
C MET A 213 3.98 -1.82 -9.58
N TYR A 214 4.36 -3.10 -9.53
CA TYR A 214 5.71 -3.60 -9.85
C TYR A 214 5.68 -4.74 -10.89
N THR A 215 4.52 -4.97 -11.49
CA THR A 215 4.40 -5.77 -12.70
C THR A 215 4.49 -4.80 -13.87
N PRO A 216 5.34 -5.07 -14.87
CA PRO A 216 5.45 -4.17 -16.00
C PRO A 216 4.10 -4.04 -16.70
N GLY A 217 3.62 -2.81 -16.89
CA GLY A 217 2.46 -2.51 -17.71
C GLY A 217 2.67 -2.94 -19.17
N PRO A 218 1.64 -2.93 -20.02
CA PRO A 218 1.74 -3.39 -21.40
C PRO A 218 2.86 -2.71 -22.19
N GLN A 219 3.01 -1.39 -22.04
CA GLN A 219 4.02 -0.62 -22.76
C GLN A 219 5.46 -0.96 -22.31
N VAL A 220 5.66 -1.08 -20.99
CA VAL A 220 6.95 -1.49 -20.43
C VAL A 220 7.26 -2.93 -20.80
N SER A 221 6.28 -3.83 -20.75
CA SER A 221 6.44 -5.23 -21.14
C SER A 221 6.84 -5.38 -22.60
N GLU A 222 6.20 -4.65 -23.50
CA GLU A 222 6.52 -4.64 -24.94
C GLU A 222 7.94 -4.12 -25.15
N PHE A 223 8.29 -2.99 -24.54
CA PHE A 223 9.63 -2.41 -24.61
C PHE A 223 10.73 -3.36 -24.10
N MET A 224 10.45 -4.07 -23.01
CA MET A 224 11.40 -5.04 -22.41
C MET A 224 11.42 -6.39 -23.14
N GLY A 225 10.48 -6.64 -24.06
CA GLY A 225 10.35 -7.89 -24.80
C GLY A 225 9.70 -9.02 -23.98
N PHE A 226 8.82 -8.69 -23.05
CA PHE A 226 8.05 -9.66 -22.27
C PHE A 226 6.70 -9.98 -22.96
N ASP A 227 6.25 -11.23 -22.84
CA ASP A 227 4.91 -11.60 -23.24
C ASP A 227 3.89 -11.05 -22.22
N VAL A 228 3.18 -9.98 -22.61
CA VAL A 228 2.19 -9.28 -21.77
C VAL A 228 1.10 -10.22 -21.23
N LYS A 229 0.71 -11.22 -22.01
CA LYS A 229 -0.40 -12.14 -21.66
C LYS A 229 0.02 -13.25 -20.71
N ASN A 230 1.28 -13.68 -20.80
CA ASN A 230 1.80 -14.86 -20.08
C ASN A 230 2.97 -14.51 -19.19
N PHE A 231 3.20 -13.24 -18.86
CA PHE A 231 4.31 -12.84 -18.02
C PHE A 231 4.20 -13.47 -16.64
N LYS A 232 5.19 -14.30 -16.32
CA LYS A 232 5.39 -14.86 -14.97
C LYS A 232 6.69 -14.32 -14.42
N GLN A 233 6.59 -13.62 -13.32
CA GLN A 233 7.75 -13.09 -12.61
C GLN A 233 8.65 -14.23 -12.12
N PRO A 234 9.92 -14.30 -12.59
CA PRO A 234 10.80 -15.43 -12.26
C PRO A 234 11.36 -15.39 -10.84
N TYR A 235 11.51 -14.17 -10.27
CA TYR A 235 12.03 -13.96 -8.91
C TYR A 235 11.21 -12.91 -8.18
N PRO A 236 11.17 -12.92 -6.81
CA PRO A 236 10.59 -11.82 -6.04
C PRO A 236 11.27 -10.48 -6.32
N ASN A 237 10.55 -9.38 -6.13
CA ASN A 237 11.07 -8.04 -6.28
C ASN A 237 12.06 -7.67 -5.18
N GLY A 238 13.11 -6.92 -5.57
CA GLY A 238 13.93 -6.16 -4.65
C GLY A 238 13.48 -4.69 -4.58
N ILE A 239 13.68 -4.04 -3.45
CA ILE A 239 13.44 -2.60 -3.24
C ILE A 239 14.77 -1.88 -3.23
N THR A 240 14.89 -0.83 -4.02
CA THR A 240 16.17 -0.14 -4.24
C THR A 240 16.52 0.94 -3.21
N PHE A 241 15.87 0.97 -2.02
CA PHE A 241 16.34 1.85 -0.96
C PHE A 241 17.62 1.35 -0.26
N LEU A 242 17.95 0.09 -0.45
CA LEU A 242 19.23 -0.50 -0.09
C LEU A 242 19.71 -1.40 -1.24
N VAL A 243 20.88 -1.10 -1.79
CA VAL A 243 21.52 -1.92 -2.83
C VAL A 243 23.01 -2.07 -2.52
N ILE A 244 23.47 -3.30 -2.42
CA ILE A 244 24.90 -3.60 -2.28
C ILE A 244 25.41 -4.10 -3.64
N PHE A 245 26.45 -3.49 -4.13
CA PHE A 245 26.96 -3.77 -5.47
C PHE A 245 28.48 -3.56 -5.58
N ASN A 246 29.04 -4.06 -6.66
CA ASN A 246 30.47 -3.97 -6.96
C ASN A 246 30.69 -3.91 -8.50
N SER A 247 31.93 -3.94 -8.92
CA SER A 247 32.31 -3.84 -10.33
C SER A 247 31.77 -4.97 -11.24
N SER A 248 31.37 -6.12 -10.67
CA SER A 248 30.77 -7.21 -11.48
C SER A 248 29.39 -6.83 -12.04
N HIS A 249 28.74 -5.80 -11.50
CA HIS A 249 27.43 -5.31 -11.95
C HIS A 249 27.52 -4.19 -13.00
N LEU A 250 28.73 -3.85 -13.48
CA LEU A 250 28.94 -2.74 -14.40
C LEU A 250 28.07 -2.81 -15.66
N GLU A 251 28.01 -3.94 -16.32
CA GLU A 251 27.21 -4.08 -17.56
C GLU A 251 25.71 -4.01 -17.30
N LEU A 252 25.25 -4.58 -16.18
CA LEU A 252 23.85 -4.47 -15.74
C LEU A 252 23.46 -2.99 -15.57
N PHE A 253 24.26 -2.20 -14.90
CA PHE A 253 23.96 -0.80 -14.64
C PHE A 253 24.11 0.10 -15.88
N LYS A 254 25.00 -0.24 -16.81
CA LYS A 254 25.03 0.41 -18.13
C LYS A 254 23.71 0.21 -18.90
N GLU A 255 23.21 -1.01 -18.93
CA GLU A 255 21.92 -1.31 -19.57
C GLU A 255 20.78 -0.64 -18.83
N TRP A 256 20.77 -0.69 -17.49
CA TRP A 256 19.75 -0.02 -16.67
C TRP A 256 19.71 1.50 -16.95
N LYS A 257 20.86 2.17 -16.95
CA LYS A 257 20.95 3.58 -17.35
C LYS A 257 20.41 3.82 -18.75
N LYS A 258 20.81 3.01 -19.73
CA LYS A 258 20.33 3.12 -21.11
C LYS A 258 18.81 3.03 -21.20
N ILE A 259 18.20 2.11 -20.45
CA ILE A 259 16.75 1.93 -20.38
C ILE A 259 16.08 3.12 -19.71
N CYS A 260 16.51 3.51 -18.52
CA CYS A 260 15.94 4.63 -17.77
C CYS A 260 15.88 5.93 -18.60
N PHE A 261 16.85 6.16 -19.47
CA PHE A 261 16.98 7.37 -20.27
C PHE A 261 16.66 7.18 -21.76
N SER A 262 16.08 6.04 -22.16
CA SER A 262 15.59 5.85 -23.53
C SER A 262 14.39 6.77 -23.82
N GLU A 263 14.24 7.19 -25.08
CA GLU A 263 13.09 8.03 -25.47
C GLU A 263 11.75 7.37 -25.17
N GLU A 264 11.67 6.06 -25.35
CA GLU A 264 10.47 5.27 -25.10
C GLU A 264 10.07 5.30 -23.61
N ILE A 265 10.99 4.99 -22.72
CA ILE A 265 10.74 5.04 -21.26
C ILE A 265 10.43 6.46 -20.81
N GLN A 266 11.11 7.47 -21.36
CA GLN A 266 10.83 8.86 -21.07
C GLN A 266 9.45 9.32 -21.56
N LYS A 267 8.89 8.71 -22.60
CA LYS A 267 7.49 8.91 -23.03
C LYS A 267 6.52 8.21 -22.10
N ILE A 268 6.77 6.94 -21.78
CA ILE A 268 5.90 6.13 -20.91
C ILE A 268 5.76 6.79 -19.52
N ARG A 269 6.87 7.26 -18.91
CA ARG A 269 6.82 7.89 -17.58
C ARG A 269 5.98 9.17 -17.50
N LYS A 270 5.68 9.83 -18.63
CA LYS A 270 4.79 11.01 -18.65
C LYS A 270 3.32 10.65 -18.53
N THR A 271 2.98 9.41 -18.84
CA THR A 271 1.61 8.89 -18.86
C THR A 271 1.36 7.83 -17.78
N GLU A 272 2.43 7.16 -17.34
CA GLU A 272 2.40 6.11 -16.31
C GLU A 272 3.42 6.41 -15.21
N PHE A 273 3.09 6.05 -13.98
CA PHE A 273 4.04 6.16 -12.88
C PHE A 273 5.02 4.99 -12.94
N LEU A 274 6.29 5.29 -13.26
CA LEU A 274 7.36 4.29 -13.34
C LEU A 274 8.34 4.46 -12.18
N HIS A 275 8.61 3.37 -11.48
CA HIS A 275 9.68 3.29 -10.48
C HIS A 275 10.97 2.76 -11.10
N ASP A 276 12.11 3.29 -10.64
CA ASP A 276 13.44 2.77 -10.96
C ASP A 276 13.58 1.29 -10.61
N GLU A 277 12.99 0.87 -9.51
CA GLU A 277 12.90 -0.51 -9.03
C GLU A 277 12.28 -1.44 -10.06
N LEU A 278 11.19 -1.04 -10.70
CA LEU A 278 10.53 -1.85 -11.71
C LEU A 278 11.47 -2.14 -12.88
N LEU A 279 12.16 -1.12 -13.37
CA LEU A 279 13.07 -1.27 -14.51
C LEU A 279 14.29 -2.12 -14.16
N LEU A 280 14.84 -1.99 -12.96
CA LEU A 280 15.93 -2.87 -12.50
C LEU A 280 15.44 -4.32 -12.34
N ASN A 281 14.30 -4.55 -11.72
CA ASN A 281 13.73 -5.89 -11.59
C ASN A 281 13.45 -6.51 -12.96
N CYS A 282 12.89 -5.75 -13.91
CA CYS A 282 12.69 -6.21 -15.29
C CYS A 282 14.00 -6.66 -15.96
N LEU A 283 15.10 -5.91 -15.77
CA LEU A 283 16.41 -6.29 -16.27
C LEU A 283 16.93 -7.58 -15.64
N LEU A 284 16.83 -7.71 -14.32
CA LEU A 284 17.21 -8.92 -13.60
C LEU A 284 16.44 -10.13 -14.11
N TRP A 285 15.14 -10.00 -14.38
CA TRP A 285 14.30 -11.06 -14.94
C TRP A 285 14.71 -11.41 -16.38
N LYS A 286 14.94 -10.39 -17.23
CA LYS A 286 15.37 -10.56 -18.62
C LYS A 286 16.68 -11.34 -18.73
N HIS A 287 17.66 -11.00 -17.88
CA HIS A 287 18.99 -11.62 -17.89
C HIS A 287 19.07 -12.89 -17.04
N LYS A 288 17.98 -13.32 -16.41
CA LYS A 288 17.96 -14.45 -15.46
C LYS A 288 19.05 -14.31 -14.39
N MET A 289 19.20 -13.10 -13.86
CA MET A 289 20.15 -12.73 -12.80
C MET A 289 19.37 -12.57 -11.47
N PRO A 290 19.20 -13.63 -10.67
CA PRO A 290 18.51 -13.48 -9.39
C PRO A 290 19.29 -12.56 -8.47
N PRO A 291 18.65 -11.52 -7.88
CA PRO A 291 19.28 -10.73 -6.84
C PRO A 291 19.40 -11.57 -5.57
N TYR A 292 20.40 -11.25 -4.73
CA TYR A 292 20.40 -11.77 -3.36
C TYR A 292 19.51 -10.90 -2.49
N LEU A 293 18.36 -11.42 -2.10
CA LEU A 293 17.36 -10.67 -1.34
C LEU A 293 17.60 -10.81 0.17
N ILE A 294 17.86 -9.69 0.82
CA ILE A 294 18.14 -9.61 2.27
C ILE A 294 17.02 -8.87 3.00
N THR A 295 16.93 -9.05 4.32
CA THR A 295 15.98 -8.38 5.20
C THR A 295 16.71 -7.86 6.44
N VAL A 296 17.33 -6.69 6.30
CA VAL A 296 18.14 -6.06 7.36
C VAL A 296 17.63 -4.68 7.76
N GLY A 297 16.59 -4.19 7.10
CA GLY A 297 15.94 -2.93 7.39
C GLY A 297 14.51 -3.10 7.85
N LEU A 298 14.04 -2.21 8.70
CA LEU A 298 12.68 -2.16 9.21
C LEU A 298 12.02 -0.86 8.78
N ASN A 299 10.90 -0.96 8.06
CA ASN A 299 10.07 0.21 7.75
C ASN A 299 9.35 0.65 9.02
N VAL A 300 9.44 1.92 9.35
CA VAL A 300 8.79 2.54 10.51
C VAL A 300 8.05 3.80 10.08
N ARG A 301 6.93 4.09 10.73
CA ARG A 301 6.09 5.25 10.42
C ARG A 301 6.46 6.49 11.24
N ASN A 302 6.89 6.24 12.47
CA ASN A 302 7.19 7.29 13.41
C ASN A 302 8.03 6.72 14.58
N GLU A 303 8.38 7.60 15.52
CA GLU A 303 9.16 7.27 16.70
C GLU A 303 8.50 6.23 17.63
N LYS A 304 7.17 6.05 17.60
CA LYS A 304 6.48 5.05 18.43
C LYS A 304 6.82 3.63 17.99
N ASP A 305 6.93 3.41 16.68
CA ASP A 305 7.30 2.10 16.13
C ASP A 305 8.74 1.73 16.56
N VAL A 306 9.65 2.70 16.57
CA VAL A 306 11.03 2.50 17.00
C VAL A 306 11.12 2.31 18.53
N ASN A 307 10.35 3.06 19.32
CA ASN A 307 10.24 2.82 20.76
C ASN A 307 9.69 1.43 21.06
N PHE A 308 8.66 1.00 20.33
CA PHE A 308 8.11 -0.35 20.47
C PHE A 308 9.18 -1.42 20.19
N PHE A 309 9.96 -1.25 19.11
CA PHE A 309 11.08 -2.14 18.80
C PHE A 309 12.06 -2.27 19.99
N TYR A 310 12.46 -1.18 20.62
CA TYR A 310 13.42 -1.22 21.73
C TYR A 310 12.82 -1.74 23.04
N GLN A 311 11.56 -1.51 23.31
CA GLN A 311 10.88 -1.93 24.55
C GLN A 311 10.59 -3.43 24.62
N HIS A 312 10.66 -4.17 23.52
CA HIS A 312 10.39 -5.61 23.48
C HIS A 312 11.70 -6.41 23.50
N PRO A 313 12.15 -6.93 24.64
CA PRO A 313 13.45 -7.61 24.78
C PRO A 313 13.53 -8.91 23.96
N ASN A 314 12.41 -9.59 23.76
CA ASN A 314 12.30 -10.80 22.95
C ASN A 314 11.64 -10.50 21.61
N PHE A 315 12.23 -9.59 20.86
CA PHE A 315 11.75 -9.28 19.52
C PHE A 315 12.12 -10.41 18.54
N THR A 316 11.62 -11.62 18.84
CA THR A 316 11.54 -12.74 17.92
C THR A 316 10.10 -12.74 17.43
N GLY A 317 9.67 -11.71 16.80
CA GLY A 317 8.26 -11.61 16.67
C GLY A 317 7.78 -11.24 15.31
N GLU A 318 6.57 -11.60 15.11
CA GLU A 318 5.71 -11.16 14.04
C GLU A 318 5.46 -9.66 14.20
N PHE A 319 6.23 -8.83 13.51
CA PHE A 319 6.00 -7.39 13.48
C PHE A 319 5.13 -7.06 12.28
N LEU A 320 3.91 -6.60 12.55
CA LEU A 320 2.99 -6.08 11.54
C LEU A 320 3.35 -4.62 11.24
N LEU A 321 3.94 -4.39 10.08
CA LEU A 321 4.14 -3.06 9.55
C LEU A 321 3.08 -2.74 8.52
N ASP A 322 2.31 -1.71 8.78
CA ASP A 322 1.34 -1.16 7.85
C ASP A 322 2.03 -0.15 6.92
N MET A 323 2.05 -0.42 5.63
CA MET A 323 2.68 0.42 4.61
C MET A 323 1.81 1.57 4.11
N ASN A 324 0.65 1.84 4.72
CA ASN A 324 -0.25 2.89 4.27
C ASN A 324 0.35 4.30 4.31
N ASP A 325 1.43 4.52 5.08
CA ASP A 325 2.03 5.84 5.23
C ASP A 325 3.02 6.23 4.14
N CYS A 326 3.34 5.33 3.20
CA CYS A 326 4.16 5.66 2.03
C CYS A 326 3.39 6.37 0.91
N GLY A 327 2.16 6.80 1.13
CA GLY A 327 1.33 7.50 0.13
C GLY A 327 0.77 6.59 -0.97
N LEU A 328 0.89 5.29 -0.82
CA LEU A 328 0.51 4.29 -1.83
C LEU A 328 -0.82 3.60 -1.56
N GLY A 329 -1.55 4.01 -0.55
CA GLY A 329 -2.97 3.67 -0.35
C GLY A 329 -3.32 2.20 -0.10
N HIS A 330 -2.37 1.33 0.25
CA HIS A 330 -2.61 -0.11 0.35
C HIS A 330 -2.24 -0.70 1.70
N ARG A 331 -3.20 -1.42 2.28
CA ARG A 331 -3.04 -2.15 3.53
C ARG A 331 -2.55 -3.55 3.23
N SER A 332 -1.36 -3.89 3.63
CA SER A 332 -0.99 -5.28 3.76
C SER A 332 -0.12 -5.48 5.00
N GLN A 333 -0.32 -6.59 5.64
CA GLN A 333 0.37 -6.98 6.86
C GLN A 333 1.33 -8.11 6.51
N SER A 334 2.59 -7.99 6.84
CA SER A 334 3.53 -9.08 6.69
C SER A 334 4.14 -9.44 8.02
N HIS A 335 4.10 -10.73 8.34
CA HIS A 335 4.81 -11.29 9.48
C HIS A 335 6.19 -11.75 9.03
N ILE A 336 7.25 -11.18 9.56
CA ILE A 336 8.60 -11.66 9.36
C ILE A 336 9.21 -11.85 10.73
N PRO A 337 9.45 -13.09 11.13
CA PRO A 337 10.25 -13.36 12.32
C PRO A 337 11.72 -13.02 12.00
N PHE A 338 12.32 -12.15 12.80
CA PHE A 338 13.74 -11.84 12.75
C PHE A 338 14.29 -11.60 14.16
N ASP A 339 15.56 -11.84 14.33
CA ASP A 339 16.26 -11.43 15.55
C ASP A 339 16.40 -9.90 15.51
N LYS A 340 16.24 -9.26 16.67
CA LYS A 340 16.41 -7.83 16.84
C LYS A 340 17.79 -7.34 16.40
N ASN A 341 18.80 -8.17 16.55
CA ASN A 341 20.18 -7.87 16.16
C ASN A 341 20.41 -7.89 14.64
N ASP A 342 19.53 -8.53 13.86
CA ASP A 342 19.62 -8.58 12.40
C ASP A 342 19.14 -7.29 11.74
N ILE A 343 18.48 -6.40 12.50
CA ILE A 343 18.03 -5.10 11.99
C ILE A 343 19.15 -4.07 12.13
N LEU A 344 19.67 -3.61 11.02
CA LEU A 344 20.78 -2.66 10.94
C LEU A 344 20.31 -1.21 10.78
N PHE A 345 19.08 -0.98 10.32
CA PHE A 345 18.55 0.37 10.12
C PHE A 345 17.02 0.42 10.16
N PHE A 346 16.49 1.63 10.30
CA PHE A 346 15.09 1.96 10.14
C PHE A 346 14.90 2.81 8.89
N HIS A 347 13.99 2.41 8.00
CA HIS A 347 13.57 3.19 6.86
C HIS A 347 12.38 4.06 7.27
N CYS A 348 12.56 5.36 7.23
CA CYS A 348 11.69 6.32 7.89
C CYS A 348 10.75 7.02 6.92
N VAL A 349 9.73 7.64 7.50
CA VAL A 349 8.88 8.63 6.85
C VAL A 349 9.71 9.88 6.51
N LYS A 350 9.34 10.56 5.43
CA LYS A 350 10.07 11.71 4.83
C LYS A 350 9.99 13.01 5.64
N GLU A 351 9.81 12.94 6.96
CA GLU A 351 9.68 14.11 7.84
C GLU A 351 10.92 14.28 8.72
N LEU A 352 11.56 15.45 8.62
CA LEU A 352 12.81 15.76 9.32
C LEU A 352 12.73 15.56 10.84
N HIS A 353 11.64 16.02 11.47
CA HIS A 353 11.48 15.93 12.94
C HIS A 353 11.31 14.47 13.40
N VAL A 354 10.70 13.61 12.58
CA VAL A 354 10.59 12.16 12.85
C VAL A 354 11.96 11.50 12.81
N ALA A 355 12.76 11.81 11.79
CA ALA A 355 14.13 11.30 11.68
C ALA A 355 15.01 11.72 12.87
N GLU A 356 14.90 12.98 13.32
CA GLU A 356 15.62 13.47 14.52
C GLU A 356 15.22 12.73 15.81
N ASN A 357 13.94 12.49 16.00
CA ASN A 357 13.44 11.77 17.17
C ASN A 357 13.86 10.31 17.15
N ILE A 358 13.84 9.67 15.99
CA ILE A 358 14.31 8.29 15.82
C ILE A 358 15.80 8.19 16.17
N ASN A 359 16.65 9.10 15.68
CA ASN A 359 18.06 9.12 16.03
C ASN A 359 18.31 9.28 17.53
N LYS A 360 17.52 10.10 18.23
CA LYS A 360 17.59 10.22 19.69
C LYS A 360 17.23 8.92 20.40
N ILE A 361 16.22 8.19 19.88
CA ILE A 361 15.80 6.90 20.44
C ILE A 361 16.89 5.85 20.22
N ILE A 362 17.44 5.75 19.01
CA ILE A 362 18.56 4.84 18.70
C ILE A 362 19.72 5.13 19.63
N TYR A 363 20.16 6.38 19.70
CA TYR A 363 21.28 6.80 20.55
C TYR A 363 21.08 6.38 22.01
N ARG A 364 19.91 6.65 22.58
CA ARG A 364 19.62 6.33 23.99
C ARG A 364 19.66 4.83 24.29
N ASN A 365 19.23 3.99 23.36
CA ASN A 365 19.07 2.55 23.59
C ASN A 365 20.30 1.72 23.17
N GLU A 366 21.18 2.25 22.32
CA GLU A 366 22.35 1.51 21.79
C GLU A 366 23.69 1.90 22.44
N LEU A 367 23.65 2.66 23.53
CA LEU A 367 24.85 3.18 24.20
C LEU A 367 25.77 2.11 24.86
N ALA A 368 25.41 0.83 24.82
CA ALA A 368 26.03 -0.16 25.68
C ALA A 368 26.72 -1.37 25.04
N THR A 369 26.66 -1.58 23.71
CA THR A 369 27.21 -2.81 23.13
C THR A 369 27.89 -2.59 21.79
N ASN A 370 29.20 -2.35 21.81
CA ASN A 370 30.11 -2.61 20.69
C ASN A 370 30.65 -4.04 20.84
N ASP A 371 29.97 -5.04 20.30
CA ASP A 371 30.52 -6.39 20.16
C ASP A 371 30.45 -6.85 18.70
N GLU A 372 31.47 -6.44 17.93
CA GLU A 372 31.71 -6.81 16.53
C GLU A 372 31.87 -8.33 16.34
N ASN A 373 32.26 -9.03 17.39
CA ASN A 373 32.61 -10.47 17.32
C ASN A 373 31.34 -11.35 17.35
N LEU A 374 30.31 -10.95 18.05
CA LEU A 374 29.09 -11.77 18.21
C LEU A 374 28.32 -11.94 16.89
N PHE A 375 28.31 -10.91 16.03
CA PHE A 375 27.65 -11.00 14.72
C PHE A 375 28.47 -11.82 13.72
N LYS A 376 29.80 -11.65 13.71
CA LYS A 376 30.71 -12.49 12.91
C LYS A 376 30.63 -13.96 13.30
N GLU A 377 30.61 -14.27 14.58
CA GLU A 377 30.43 -15.65 15.06
C GLU A 377 29.07 -16.23 14.64
N LYS A 378 27.98 -15.50 14.77
CA LYS A 378 26.64 -16.00 14.37
C LYS A 378 26.47 -16.14 12.85
N LEU A 379 27.06 -15.25 12.03
CA LEU A 379 27.05 -15.40 10.58
C LEU A 379 27.96 -16.52 10.10
N VAL A 380 29.15 -16.66 10.69
CA VAL A 380 30.09 -17.74 10.43
C VAL A 380 29.49 -19.07 10.90
N ASP A 381 28.87 -19.13 12.06
CA ASP A 381 28.13 -20.29 12.57
C ASP A 381 26.95 -20.68 11.66
N PHE A 382 26.22 -19.69 11.15
CA PHE A 382 25.11 -19.95 10.22
C PHE A 382 25.60 -20.56 8.88
N TYR A 383 26.71 -20.06 8.34
CA TYR A 383 27.27 -20.55 7.06
C TYR A 383 28.22 -21.75 7.22
N GLN A 384 28.95 -21.88 8.34
CA GLN A 384 29.77 -23.08 8.62
C GLN A 384 28.89 -24.29 8.98
N ASN A 385 27.74 -24.10 9.65
CA ASN A 385 26.77 -25.16 9.92
C ASN A 385 26.05 -25.66 8.65
N ILE A 386 26.08 -24.90 7.55
CA ILE A 386 25.62 -25.37 6.23
C ILE A 386 26.67 -26.25 5.55
N ASN A 387 27.97 -26.03 5.81
CA ASN A 387 29.08 -26.72 5.13
C ASN A 387 29.69 -27.89 5.90
N ASP A 388 29.56 -27.92 7.23
CA ASP A 388 30.09 -29.00 8.06
C ASP A 388 29.01 -30.01 8.45
N ASN A 389 29.00 -31.14 7.72
CA ASN A 389 28.17 -32.31 7.97
C ASN A 389 28.50 -33.05 9.28
N LYS A 390 28.77 -32.35 10.39
CA LYS A 390 29.03 -32.96 11.70
C LYS A 390 28.20 -32.30 12.80
N SER A 391 27.23 -33.08 13.28
CA SER A 391 26.29 -32.83 14.39
C SER A 391 25.23 -31.74 14.15
N ILE A 392 24.27 -32.05 13.29
CA ILE A 392 23.00 -31.32 13.20
C ILE A 392 22.24 -31.53 14.52
N LYS A 393 22.21 -30.49 15.39
CA LYS A 393 21.12 -30.35 16.35
C LYS A 393 19.83 -30.36 15.52
N LYS A 394 18.90 -31.30 15.80
CA LYS A 394 17.61 -31.38 15.08
C LYS A 394 16.95 -30.01 15.10
N ILE A 395 17.08 -29.27 14.00
CA ILE A 395 16.36 -28.01 13.78
C ILE A 395 14.89 -28.42 13.65
N LYS A 396 14.02 -27.94 14.55
CA LYS A 396 12.60 -28.24 14.46
C LYS A 396 11.98 -27.31 13.41
N PRO A 397 11.21 -27.84 12.46
CA PRO A 397 10.45 -27.02 11.52
C PRO A 397 9.55 -26.04 12.25
N LYS A 398 9.41 -24.82 11.72
CA LYS A 398 8.50 -23.80 12.22
C LYS A 398 7.43 -23.53 11.18
N PHE A 399 6.18 -23.61 11.60
CA PHE A 399 5.01 -23.35 10.78
C PHE A 399 4.32 -22.07 11.27
N SER A 400 3.94 -21.20 10.33
CA SER A 400 3.16 -20.00 10.61
C SER A 400 1.86 -20.05 9.81
N VAL A 401 0.72 -19.98 10.48
CA VAL A 401 -0.62 -20.06 9.88
C VAL A 401 -1.36 -18.75 10.06
N LEU A 402 -2.01 -18.26 9.01
CA LEU A 402 -2.86 -17.08 9.02
C LEU A 402 -4.07 -17.27 8.10
N PHE A 403 -5.13 -16.50 8.34
CA PHE A 403 -6.35 -16.51 7.52
C PHE A 403 -6.69 -15.09 7.04
N HIS A 404 -5.69 -14.43 6.42
CA HIS A 404 -5.83 -13.10 5.86
C HIS A 404 -6.25 -13.20 4.40
N GLU A 405 -7.56 -13.09 4.13
CA GLU A 405 -8.10 -13.23 2.78
C GLU A 405 -7.65 -14.55 2.11
N GLY A 406 -7.86 -15.66 2.79
CA GLY A 406 -7.46 -17.02 2.42
C GLY A 406 -6.59 -17.69 3.48
N ALA A 407 -6.49 -19.00 3.41
CA ALA A 407 -5.61 -19.75 4.29
C ALA A 407 -4.16 -19.65 3.83
N PHE A 408 -3.27 -19.33 4.75
CA PHE A 408 -1.84 -19.15 4.52
C PHE A 408 -1.04 -20.10 5.42
N LEU A 409 -0.01 -20.71 4.86
CA LEU A 409 1.00 -21.47 5.60
C LEU A 409 2.39 -21.10 5.13
N GLU A 410 3.28 -20.80 6.06
CA GLU A 410 4.71 -20.62 5.84
C GLU A 410 5.48 -21.72 6.56
N VAL A 411 6.50 -22.29 5.91
CA VAL A 411 7.37 -23.33 6.45
C VAL A 411 8.79 -22.79 6.56
N LYS A 412 9.38 -22.87 7.74
CA LYS A 412 10.76 -22.42 8.04
C LYS A 412 11.55 -23.46 8.78
N ASN A 413 12.87 -23.32 8.78
CA ASN A 413 13.81 -24.14 9.53
C ASN A 413 13.65 -25.64 9.19
N THR A 414 13.58 -25.98 7.93
CA THR A 414 13.52 -27.36 7.46
C THR A 414 14.60 -27.65 6.42
N LEU A 415 15.10 -28.87 6.40
CA LEU A 415 16.01 -29.37 5.37
C LEU A 415 15.27 -30.16 4.28
N LYS A 416 14.02 -30.52 4.53
CA LYS A 416 13.19 -31.29 3.60
C LYS A 416 11.96 -30.48 3.19
N ASP A 417 11.51 -30.73 1.99
CA ASP A 417 10.29 -30.17 1.44
C ASP A 417 9.07 -30.76 2.15
N TYR A 418 7.99 -30.00 2.24
CA TYR A 418 6.70 -30.43 2.78
C TYR A 418 5.64 -30.46 1.68
N ASN A 419 4.92 -31.59 1.56
CA ASN A 419 3.68 -31.63 0.81
C ASN A 419 2.59 -30.97 1.67
N VAL A 420 1.97 -29.91 1.14
CA VAL A 420 0.98 -29.10 1.86
C VAL A 420 -0.37 -29.21 1.20
N GLN A 421 -1.39 -29.47 2.01
CA GLN A 421 -2.78 -29.53 1.60
C GLN A 421 -3.62 -28.53 2.40
N PHE A 422 -4.42 -27.74 1.71
CA PHE A 422 -5.46 -26.89 2.27
C PHE A 422 -6.82 -27.58 1.99
N ILE A 423 -7.50 -27.99 3.03
CA ILE A 423 -8.71 -28.79 2.96
C ILE A 423 -9.88 -27.98 3.48
N ASP A 424 -10.95 -27.90 2.72
CA ASP A 424 -12.26 -27.46 3.19
C ASP A 424 -12.93 -28.62 3.95
N THR A 425 -13.12 -28.46 5.26
CA THR A 425 -13.65 -29.53 6.10
C THR A 425 -15.15 -29.77 5.95
N ASP A 426 -15.92 -28.78 5.45
CA ASP A 426 -17.35 -28.96 5.16
C ASP A 426 -17.55 -29.89 3.96
N THR A 427 -16.75 -29.73 2.94
CA THR A 427 -16.85 -30.51 1.70
C THR A 427 -15.86 -31.69 1.62
N GLN A 428 -14.91 -31.78 2.57
CA GLN A 428 -13.78 -32.71 2.58
C GLN A 428 -12.91 -32.62 1.33
N ARG A 429 -12.92 -31.48 0.66
CA ARG A 429 -12.19 -31.28 -0.58
C ARG A 429 -10.83 -30.65 -0.33
N VAL A 430 -9.80 -31.22 -0.94
CA VAL A 430 -8.49 -30.54 -1.06
C VAL A 430 -8.64 -29.40 -2.08
N VAL A 431 -8.65 -28.19 -1.57
CA VAL A 431 -8.80 -26.95 -2.38
C VAL A 431 -7.48 -26.58 -3.04
N TYR A 432 -6.37 -26.77 -2.34
CA TYR A 432 -5.04 -26.48 -2.84
C TYR A 432 -4.02 -27.46 -2.30
N ASN A 433 -3.14 -27.95 -3.18
CA ASN A 433 -2.08 -28.89 -2.84
C ASN A 433 -0.80 -28.49 -3.56
N LEU A 434 0.32 -28.45 -2.83
CA LEU A 434 1.62 -28.09 -3.39
C LEU A 434 2.76 -28.57 -2.47
N THR A 435 3.99 -28.45 -2.97
CA THR A 435 5.20 -28.69 -2.19
C THR A 435 5.81 -27.37 -1.77
N LEU A 436 6.08 -27.18 -0.47
CA LEU A 436 6.80 -26.04 0.08
C LEU A 436 8.22 -26.44 0.47
N GLN A 437 9.16 -25.59 0.07
CA GLN A 437 10.56 -25.65 0.45
C GLN A 437 10.81 -24.82 1.72
N ASN A 438 12.01 -24.91 2.26
CA ASN A 438 12.41 -24.05 3.38
C ASN A 438 12.24 -22.56 3.07
N ASN A 439 11.71 -21.80 4.02
CA ASN A 439 11.44 -20.36 3.90
C ASN A 439 10.49 -20.00 2.76
N THR A 440 9.60 -20.89 2.40
CA THR A 440 8.53 -20.63 1.42
C THR A 440 7.15 -20.77 2.05
N TRP A 441 6.16 -20.22 1.35
CA TRP A 441 4.78 -20.20 1.82
C TRP A 441 3.79 -20.43 0.68
N ALA A 442 2.59 -20.77 1.06
CA ALA A 442 1.44 -20.85 0.16
C ALA A 442 0.22 -20.17 0.76
N LYS A 443 -0.64 -19.67 -0.12
CA LYS A 443 -1.91 -19.06 0.24
C LYS A 443 -3.00 -19.51 -0.73
N THR A 444 -4.19 -19.81 -0.20
CA THR A 444 -5.36 -20.10 -1.03
C THR A 444 -5.95 -18.78 -1.59
N SER A 445 -6.67 -18.88 -2.70
CA SER A 445 -7.29 -17.71 -3.34
C SER A 445 -8.66 -17.31 -2.77
N LEU A 446 -9.30 -18.19 -1.97
CA LEU A 446 -10.64 -17.97 -1.44
C LEU A 446 -10.59 -17.00 -0.26
N GLN A 447 -11.17 -15.82 -0.41
CA GLN A 447 -11.10 -14.70 0.55
C GLN A 447 -12.33 -14.61 1.48
N TYR A 448 -13.30 -15.49 1.30
CA TYR A 448 -14.40 -15.70 2.24
C TYR A 448 -14.08 -16.83 3.22
N PHE A 449 -14.84 -16.94 4.26
CA PHE A 449 -14.67 -17.99 5.27
C PHE A 449 -14.83 -19.39 4.66
N VAL A 450 -13.85 -20.22 4.93
CA VAL A 450 -13.86 -21.67 4.69
C VAL A 450 -13.34 -22.32 5.98
N PRO A 451 -13.96 -23.40 6.48
CA PRO A 451 -13.46 -24.12 7.65
C PRO A 451 -12.22 -24.93 7.25
N TRP A 452 -11.06 -24.28 7.34
CA TRP A 452 -9.81 -24.82 6.86
C TRP A 452 -9.21 -25.89 7.78
N LYS A 453 -8.77 -27.00 7.20
CA LYS A 453 -7.73 -27.86 7.76
C LYS A 453 -6.48 -27.74 6.89
N ILE A 454 -5.34 -27.48 7.51
CA ILE A 454 -4.04 -27.40 6.83
C ILE A 454 -3.21 -28.60 7.27
N ILE A 455 -2.68 -29.36 6.32
CA ILE A 455 -1.77 -30.48 6.55
C ILE A 455 -0.47 -30.17 5.80
N ALA A 456 0.66 -30.18 6.51
CA ALA A 456 1.98 -30.16 5.91
C ALA A 456 2.77 -31.39 6.36
N GLN A 457 3.20 -32.24 5.43
CA GLN A 457 3.88 -33.48 5.76
C GLN A 457 5.02 -33.82 4.82
N ASN A 458 5.99 -34.54 5.35
CA ASN A 458 7.04 -35.22 4.62
C ASN A 458 7.24 -36.61 5.20
N ASP A 459 8.33 -37.29 4.84
CA ASP A 459 8.65 -38.63 5.31
C ASP A 459 9.08 -38.73 6.80
N GLU A 460 9.38 -37.59 7.45
CA GLU A 460 9.87 -37.49 8.82
C GLU A 460 8.94 -36.77 9.79
N ASP A 461 8.07 -35.88 9.28
CA ASP A 461 7.30 -35.00 10.13
C ASP A 461 5.93 -34.68 9.50
N ARG A 462 4.96 -34.40 10.39
CA ARG A 462 3.60 -33.98 10.00
C ARG A 462 3.08 -32.92 10.92
N PHE A 463 2.70 -31.79 10.32
CA PHE A 463 2.00 -30.67 10.94
C PHE A 463 0.54 -30.68 10.51
N GLU A 464 -0.37 -30.52 11.45
CA GLU A 464 -1.80 -30.32 11.19
C GLU A 464 -2.30 -29.11 11.94
N TYR A 465 -3.15 -28.35 11.30
CA TYR A 465 -3.82 -27.18 11.88
C TYR A 465 -5.29 -27.18 11.45
N ASP A 466 -6.19 -27.27 12.41
CA ASP A 466 -7.61 -27.05 12.21
C ASP A 466 -7.94 -25.60 12.59
N LEU A 467 -8.73 -24.91 11.74
CA LEU A 467 -9.13 -23.53 11.97
C LEU A 467 -9.91 -23.37 13.29
N ASP A 468 -9.37 -22.59 14.19
CA ASP A 468 -10.05 -22.19 15.42
C ASP A 468 -9.77 -20.72 15.72
N PHE A 469 -10.83 -19.93 15.86
CA PHE A 469 -10.74 -18.50 16.20
C PHE A 469 -11.02 -18.22 17.68
N THR A 470 -11.23 -19.21 18.51
CA THR A 470 -11.53 -19.04 19.95
C THR A 470 -10.43 -18.24 20.64
N GLY A 471 -10.81 -17.08 21.24
CA GLY A 471 -9.89 -16.17 21.91
C GLY A 471 -8.96 -15.38 20.98
N GLN A 472 -9.01 -15.61 19.69
CA GLN A 472 -8.12 -14.96 18.71
C GLN A 472 -8.61 -13.56 18.33
N ARG A 473 -7.71 -12.78 17.74
CA ARG A 473 -7.99 -11.44 17.21
C ARG A 473 -8.34 -11.54 15.73
N ILE A 474 -9.51 -11.05 15.36
CA ILE A 474 -10.02 -11.08 13.99
C ILE A 474 -10.32 -9.65 13.52
N LEU A 475 -9.90 -9.30 12.33
CA LEU A 475 -10.20 -8.01 11.69
C LEU A 475 -11.30 -8.21 10.63
N ILE A 476 -12.37 -7.45 10.74
CA ILE A 476 -13.44 -7.40 9.74
C ILE A 476 -13.55 -5.97 9.23
N THR A 477 -13.43 -5.77 7.91
CA THR A 477 -13.49 -4.45 7.29
C THR A 477 -14.65 -4.34 6.30
N PHE A 478 -15.28 -3.18 6.26
CA PHE A 478 -16.31 -2.87 5.27
C PHE A 478 -15.69 -2.05 4.14
N GLU A 479 -15.85 -2.54 2.91
CA GLU A 479 -15.29 -1.89 1.72
C GLU A 479 -16.26 -0.88 1.07
N SER A 480 -17.45 -0.73 1.65
CA SER A 480 -18.45 0.24 1.21
C SER A 480 -18.63 1.37 2.22
N SER A 481 -18.63 2.60 1.73
CA SER A 481 -18.99 3.79 2.53
C SER A 481 -20.49 4.05 2.59
N ALA A 482 -21.31 3.27 1.88
CA ALA A 482 -22.76 3.43 1.86
C ALA A 482 -23.38 3.07 3.21
N LEU A 483 -24.24 3.93 3.71
CA LEU A 483 -24.95 3.73 4.97
C LEU A 483 -25.78 2.45 4.99
N GLY A 484 -26.49 2.17 3.88
CA GLY A 484 -27.34 0.98 3.76
C GLY A 484 -26.55 -0.31 3.87
N ASP A 485 -25.40 -0.40 3.20
CA ASP A 485 -24.51 -1.56 3.24
C ASP A 485 -23.98 -1.79 4.67
N SER A 486 -23.55 -0.71 5.33
CA SER A 486 -23.03 -0.80 6.70
C SER A 486 -24.13 -1.25 7.69
N LEU A 487 -25.36 -0.75 7.56
CA LEU A 487 -26.50 -1.19 8.36
C LEU A 487 -26.88 -2.65 8.08
N ALA A 488 -26.80 -3.07 6.82
CA ALA A 488 -27.07 -4.46 6.44
C ALA A 488 -26.08 -5.46 7.06
N TRP A 489 -24.80 -5.10 7.16
CA TRP A 489 -23.73 -6.05 7.48
C TRP A 489 -23.29 -6.07 8.94
N ILE A 490 -23.44 -4.96 9.66
CA ILE A 490 -22.94 -4.85 11.04
C ILE A 490 -23.48 -5.91 12.02
N PRO A 491 -24.75 -6.39 11.94
CA PRO A 491 -25.22 -7.41 12.85
C PRO A 491 -24.38 -8.69 12.82
N TYR A 492 -23.88 -9.05 11.65
CA TYR A 492 -23.16 -10.31 11.45
C TYR A 492 -21.71 -10.27 11.95
N VAL A 493 -21.16 -9.10 12.18
CA VAL A 493 -19.89 -8.94 12.88
C VAL A 493 -20.00 -9.40 14.34
N ASP A 494 -21.10 -9.06 15.01
CA ASP A 494 -21.38 -9.51 16.37
C ASP A 494 -21.74 -11.01 16.42
N GLU A 495 -22.50 -11.51 15.44
CA GLU A 495 -22.81 -12.93 15.34
C GLU A 495 -21.53 -13.77 15.09
N PHE A 496 -20.61 -13.29 14.28
CA PHE A 496 -19.29 -13.90 14.09
C PHE A 496 -18.49 -13.95 15.40
N ARG A 497 -18.44 -12.80 16.11
CA ARG A 497 -17.77 -12.70 17.42
C ARG A 497 -18.33 -13.73 18.41
N LYS A 498 -19.66 -13.85 18.49
CA LYS A 498 -20.34 -14.80 19.38
C LYS A 498 -20.08 -16.25 18.98
N LYS A 499 -20.21 -16.58 17.69
CA LYS A 499 -19.98 -17.94 17.16
C LYS A 499 -18.61 -18.45 17.54
N TRP A 500 -17.57 -17.61 17.39
CA TRP A 500 -16.18 -17.99 17.58
C TRP A 500 -15.63 -17.65 18.97
N ASN A 501 -16.40 -16.95 19.81
CA ASN A 501 -15.89 -16.44 21.08
C ASN A 501 -14.52 -15.74 20.94
N CYS A 502 -14.39 -14.85 19.95
CA CYS A 502 -13.15 -14.20 19.54
C CYS A 502 -13.19 -12.69 19.80
N GLN A 503 -12.02 -12.03 19.74
CA GLN A 503 -11.92 -10.57 19.80
C GLN A 503 -12.05 -10.00 18.37
N VAL A 504 -13.14 -9.30 18.09
CA VAL A 504 -13.33 -8.68 16.77
C VAL A 504 -12.93 -7.22 16.79
N PHE A 505 -12.11 -6.85 15.82
CA PHE A 505 -11.83 -5.48 15.42
C PHE A 505 -12.62 -5.21 14.14
N CYS A 506 -13.40 -4.14 14.13
CA CYS A 506 -14.23 -3.80 12.99
C CYS A 506 -13.91 -2.40 12.47
N SER A 507 -13.76 -2.28 11.14
CA SER A 507 -13.56 -0.99 10.49
C SER A 507 -14.71 -0.72 9.52
N THR A 508 -15.47 0.35 9.79
CA THR A 508 -16.51 0.87 8.91
C THR A 508 -16.35 2.37 8.72
N PHE A 509 -17.03 2.95 7.73
CA PHE A 509 -17.11 4.40 7.58
C PHE A 509 -18.12 5.06 8.54
N TRP A 510 -18.83 4.24 9.35
CA TRP A 510 -19.92 4.65 10.25
C TRP A 510 -19.71 4.15 11.68
N ASN A 511 -18.45 4.01 12.14
CA ASN A 511 -18.13 3.47 13.46
C ASN A 511 -18.93 4.12 14.59
N ASN A 512 -18.98 5.47 14.64
CA ASN A 512 -19.66 6.22 15.67
C ASN A 512 -21.16 5.84 15.78
N LEU A 513 -21.80 5.46 14.67
CA LEU A 513 -23.19 5.04 14.64
C LEU A 513 -23.40 3.70 15.37
N PHE A 514 -22.38 2.84 15.40
CA PHE A 514 -22.49 1.46 15.86
C PHE A 514 -21.87 1.20 17.24
N GLU A 515 -20.91 2.03 17.68
CA GLU A 515 -20.12 1.78 18.92
C GLU A 515 -20.99 1.50 20.14
N SER A 516 -22.05 2.26 20.35
CA SER A 516 -22.96 2.04 21.51
C SER A 516 -23.91 0.86 21.35
N GLY A 517 -24.25 0.47 20.12
CA GLY A 517 -25.09 -0.69 19.83
C GLY A 517 -24.35 -2.03 19.92
N TYR A 518 -23.01 -1.98 19.80
CA TYR A 518 -22.13 -3.16 19.77
C TYR A 518 -20.88 -2.96 20.65
N PRO A 519 -21.03 -2.81 21.97
CA PRO A 519 -19.94 -2.47 22.89
C PRO A 519 -18.83 -3.53 22.96
N GLU A 520 -19.11 -4.76 22.55
CA GLU A 520 -18.16 -5.87 22.55
C GLU A 520 -17.29 -5.92 21.27
N ILE A 521 -17.53 -5.04 20.30
CA ILE A 521 -16.74 -4.91 19.08
C ILE A 521 -15.75 -3.77 19.25
N ASN A 522 -14.47 -4.02 18.94
CA ASN A 522 -13.46 -2.98 18.94
C ASN A 522 -13.49 -2.23 17.61
N PHE A 523 -14.15 -1.09 17.56
CA PHE A 523 -14.18 -0.28 16.36
C PHE A 523 -12.85 0.45 16.15
N ILE A 524 -12.35 0.42 14.91
CA ILE A 524 -11.11 1.07 14.50
C ILE A 524 -11.36 1.95 13.28
N LYS A 525 -10.57 2.99 13.11
CA LYS A 525 -10.70 3.87 11.93
C LYS A 525 -10.33 3.11 10.65
N PRO A 526 -10.99 3.42 9.52
CA PRO A 526 -10.53 2.92 8.22
C PRO A 526 -9.04 3.21 8.03
N GLY A 527 -8.26 2.19 7.66
CA GLY A 527 -6.81 2.30 7.52
C GLY A 527 -6.00 2.05 8.79
N GLN A 528 -6.60 1.92 9.95
CA GLN A 528 -5.90 1.61 11.18
C GLN A 528 -5.52 0.13 11.23
N SER A 529 -4.24 -0.17 11.50
CA SER A 529 -3.76 -1.54 11.66
C SER A 529 -4.06 -2.11 13.05
N VAL A 530 -4.25 -3.43 13.08
CA VAL A 530 -4.45 -4.21 14.30
C VAL A 530 -3.34 -5.26 14.37
N PRO A 531 -2.51 -5.28 15.43
CA PRO A 531 -1.45 -6.29 15.55
C PRO A 531 -2.00 -7.67 15.91
N ASN A 532 -1.28 -8.72 15.53
CA ASN A 532 -1.55 -10.11 15.91
C ASN A 532 -2.96 -10.59 15.57
N VAL A 533 -3.41 -10.33 14.35
CA VAL A 533 -4.70 -10.81 13.83
C VAL A 533 -4.50 -12.16 13.18
N LEU A 534 -5.24 -13.17 13.62
CA LEU A 534 -5.21 -14.48 12.99
C LEU A 534 -6.03 -14.52 11.70
N GLY A 535 -7.16 -13.79 11.65
CA GLY A 535 -8.06 -13.76 10.50
C GLY A 535 -8.40 -12.33 10.06
N VAL A 536 -8.50 -12.12 8.75
CA VAL A 536 -8.94 -10.86 8.12
C VAL A 536 -10.02 -11.18 7.10
N TYR A 537 -11.19 -10.56 7.24
CA TYR A 537 -12.30 -10.68 6.31
C TYR A 537 -12.76 -9.30 5.83
N ARG A 538 -13.01 -9.19 4.55
CA ARG A 538 -13.48 -7.95 3.93
C ARG A 538 -14.89 -8.14 3.40
N ILE A 539 -15.84 -7.37 3.90
CA ILE A 539 -17.23 -7.38 3.44
C ILE A 539 -17.42 -6.26 2.44
N GLY A 540 -17.86 -6.60 1.23
CA GLY A 540 -17.98 -5.63 0.15
C GLY A 540 -18.53 -6.23 -1.14
N TRP A 541 -18.59 -5.42 -2.18
CA TRP A 541 -19.06 -5.76 -3.53
C TRP A 541 -17.87 -5.97 -4.45
N PHE A 542 -17.41 -7.21 -4.60
CA PHE A 542 -16.21 -7.51 -5.39
C PHE A 542 -16.58 -8.02 -6.79
N TYR A 543 -16.05 -7.36 -7.80
CA TYR A 543 -16.27 -7.67 -9.21
C TYR A 543 -14.94 -7.99 -9.91
N ASN A 544 -15.04 -8.77 -10.98
CA ASN A 544 -14.03 -8.97 -12.01
C ASN A 544 -14.65 -8.57 -13.35
N GLY A 545 -14.42 -7.34 -13.81
CA GLY A 545 -15.25 -6.74 -14.86
C GLY A 545 -16.71 -6.63 -14.39
N ASP A 546 -17.66 -7.16 -15.16
CA ASP A 546 -19.08 -7.19 -14.80
C ASP A 546 -19.51 -8.44 -14.02
N GLU A 547 -18.63 -9.41 -13.92
CA GLU A 547 -18.87 -10.65 -13.20
C GLU A 547 -18.55 -10.50 -11.71
N ILE A 548 -19.23 -11.28 -10.89
CA ILE A 548 -18.95 -11.35 -9.46
C ILE A 548 -17.63 -12.11 -9.27
N LYS A 549 -16.75 -11.56 -8.47
CA LYS A 549 -15.45 -12.16 -8.19
C LYS A 549 -15.61 -13.38 -7.27
N SER A 550 -15.57 -14.57 -7.87
CA SER A 550 -15.79 -15.85 -7.17
C SER A 550 -14.79 -16.16 -6.06
N THR A 551 -13.60 -15.55 -6.08
CA THR A 551 -12.64 -15.69 -4.97
C THR A 551 -13.03 -14.93 -3.71
N ASN A 552 -13.90 -13.90 -3.83
CA ASN A 552 -14.38 -13.10 -2.70
C ASN A 552 -15.80 -13.47 -2.29
N HIS A 553 -16.57 -14.09 -3.18
CA HIS A 553 -17.96 -14.44 -2.93
C HIS A 553 -18.21 -15.90 -3.26
N LYS A 554 -18.70 -16.66 -2.24
CA LYS A 554 -19.12 -18.04 -2.40
C LYS A 554 -20.34 -18.16 -3.31
N ASN A 555 -21.26 -17.21 -3.20
CA ASN A 555 -22.52 -17.18 -3.92
C ASN A 555 -22.65 -15.87 -4.74
N ASN A 556 -23.56 -15.89 -5.71
CA ASN A 556 -23.92 -14.67 -6.43
C ASN A 556 -24.74 -13.75 -5.51
N PHE A 557 -24.12 -12.71 -4.98
CA PHE A 557 -24.76 -11.78 -4.05
C PHE A 557 -25.92 -10.98 -4.69
N ARG A 558 -26.03 -10.92 -6.00
CA ARG A 558 -27.16 -10.30 -6.68
C ARG A 558 -28.46 -11.11 -6.51
N LEU A 559 -28.34 -12.43 -6.33
CA LEU A 559 -29.46 -13.35 -6.25
C LEU A 559 -29.84 -13.70 -4.79
N GLN A 560 -29.51 -12.81 -3.86
CA GLN A 560 -29.73 -13.04 -2.43
C GLN A 560 -29.94 -11.72 -1.67
N PRO A 561 -30.43 -11.76 -0.41
CA PRO A 561 -30.53 -10.59 0.45
C PRO A 561 -29.17 -9.91 0.64
N MET A 562 -29.15 -8.57 0.70
CA MET A 562 -27.92 -7.81 0.96
C MET A 562 -27.21 -8.26 2.23
N GLN A 563 -27.98 -8.58 3.27
CA GLN A 563 -27.45 -9.08 4.54
C GLN A 563 -26.72 -10.43 4.38
N LYS A 564 -27.19 -11.28 3.47
CA LYS A 564 -26.57 -12.59 3.24
C LYS A 564 -25.17 -12.50 2.66
N THR A 565 -24.80 -11.39 2.04
CA THR A 565 -23.43 -11.14 1.60
C THR A 565 -22.45 -11.21 2.78
N ALA A 566 -22.81 -10.63 3.92
CA ALA A 566 -21.97 -10.70 5.12
C ALA A 566 -21.90 -12.12 5.69
N THR A 567 -23.01 -12.84 5.75
CA THR A 567 -22.98 -14.23 6.26
C THR A 567 -22.17 -15.15 5.36
N ASP A 568 -22.28 -15.01 4.06
CA ASP A 568 -21.49 -15.82 3.11
C ASP A 568 -19.98 -15.58 3.25
N ILE A 569 -19.58 -14.30 3.45
CA ILE A 569 -18.16 -13.95 3.64
C ILE A 569 -17.65 -14.41 5.00
N LEU A 570 -18.47 -14.37 6.03
CA LEU A 570 -18.10 -14.71 7.41
C LEU A 570 -18.38 -16.18 7.80
N GLY A 571 -18.94 -16.98 6.91
CA GLY A 571 -19.28 -18.40 7.18
C GLY A 571 -20.36 -18.55 8.27
N LEU A 572 -21.40 -17.72 8.19
CA LEU A 572 -22.53 -17.73 9.11
C LEU A 572 -23.79 -18.23 8.41
N ASP A 573 -24.71 -18.84 9.18
CA ASP A 573 -26.05 -19.10 8.72
C ASP A 573 -26.82 -17.78 8.59
N PHE A 574 -27.62 -17.68 7.54
CA PHE A 574 -28.39 -16.48 7.29
C PHE A 574 -29.72 -16.46 8.05
N THR A 575 -29.92 -15.43 8.82
CA THR A 575 -31.22 -14.97 9.33
C THR A 575 -31.26 -13.45 9.21
N GLU A 576 -32.41 -12.87 8.88
CA GLU A 576 -32.54 -11.41 8.82
C GLU A 576 -32.42 -10.81 10.22
N ILE A 577 -31.44 -9.97 10.45
CA ILE A 577 -31.15 -9.36 11.75
C ILE A 577 -31.16 -7.84 11.64
N LYS A 578 -31.95 -7.21 12.48
CA LYS A 578 -32.03 -5.75 12.57
C LYS A 578 -30.79 -5.19 13.27
N PRO A 579 -30.11 -4.18 12.68
CA PRO A 579 -28.94 -3.55 13.32
C PRO A 579 -29.34 -2.85 14.62
N LYS A 580 -28.45 -2.89 15.61
CA LYS A 580 -28.61 -2.20 16.89
C LYS A 580 -28.04 -0.79 16.78
N LEU A 581 -28.85 0.19 17.18
CA LEU A 581 -28.46 1.60 17.26
C LEU A 581 -28.72 2.11 18.68
N ASN A 582 -28.07 3.20 19.03
CA ASN A 582 -28.39 3.93 20.26
C ASN A 582 -29.64 4.75 20.05
N LEU A 583 -30.79 4.17 20.44
CA LEU A 583 -32.10 4.79 20.32
C LEU A 583 -32.52 5.42 21.65
N ASP A 584 -33.09 6.62 21.57
CA ASP A 584 -33.72 7.25 22.73
C ASP A 584 -35.14 6.72 22.92
N ASN A 585 -35.30 5.82 23.89
CA ASN A 585 -36.61 5.20 24.21
C ASN A 585 -37.62 6.19 24.81
N SER A 586 -37.21 7.41 25.15
CA SER A 586 -38.14 8.45 25.65
C SER A 586 -38.89 9.18 24.52
N ILE A 587 -38.38 9.06 23.28
CA ILE A 587 -39.00 9.71 22.11
C ILE A 587 -40.33 9.02 21.80
N LYS A 588 -41.39 9.82 21.79
CA LYS A 588 -42.71 9.38 21.36
C LYS A 588 -42.91 9.70 19.88
N ARG A 589 -43.70 8.84 19.23
CA ARG A 589 -44.10 9.09 17.84
C ARG A 589 -45.12 10.22 17.78
N GLU A 590 -44.99 11.04 16.78
CA GLU A 590 -45.81 12.22 16.49
C GLU A 590 -46.55 12.01 15.16
N LYS A 591 -47.52 12.86 14.84
CA LYS A 591 -48.18 12.86 13.51
C LYS A 591 -47.26 13.39 12.42
N ILE A 592 -46.13 12.70 12.23
CA ILE A 592 -45.10 13.01 11.23
C ILE A 592 -44.97 11.84 10.26
N ILE A 593 -45.05 12.11 8.98
CA ILE A 593 -44.65 11.20 7.90
C ILE A 593 -43.27 11.67 7.38
N SER A 594 -42.26 10.91 7.66
CA SER A 594 -40.93 11.20 7.06
C SER A 594 -40.82 10.53 5.70
N ILE A 595 -40.23 11.28 4.74
CA ILE A 595 -40.03 10.78 3.39
C ILE A 595 -38.57 10.86 2.99
N GLY A 596 -38.08 9.79 2.35
CA GLY A 596 -36.71 9.68 1.79
C GLY A 596 -36.75 9.62 0.27
N ILE A 597 -36.63 10.79 -0.39
CA ILE A 597 -36.90 10.93 -1.82
C ILE A 597 -35.64 10.84 -2.70
N HIS A 598 -34.44 10.92 -2.12
CA HIS A 598 -33.17 10.97 -2.86
C HIS A 598 -32.34 9.69 -2.72
N GLY A 599 -31.57 9.39 -3.74
CA GLY A 599 -30.65 8.26 -3.83
C GLY A 599 -29.42 8.58 -4.67
N THR A 600 -28.54 7.59 -4.83
CA THR A 600 -27.25 7.76 -5.52
C THR A 600 -27.34 7.64 -7.06
N ALA A 601 -28.48 7.24 -7.59
CA ALA A 601 -28.74 7.13 -9.03
C ALA A 601 -30.22 7.31 -9.29
N GLN A 602 -30.57 7.88 -10.45
CA GLN A 602 -31.97 8.17 -10.83
C GLN A 602 -32.83 6.91 -10.91
N THR A 603 -32.27 5.77 -11.25
CA THR A 603 -32.97 4.49 -11.31
C THR A 603 -33.54 4.05 -9.94
N LYS A 604 -33.00 4.55 -8.83
CA LYS A 604 -33.51 4.30 -7.46
C LYS A 604 -34.69 5.17 -7.11
N TYR A 605 -34.84 6.33 -7.78
CA TYR A 605 -35.88 7.28 -7.48
C TYR A 605 -37.26 6.73 -7.82
N TRP A 606 -38.25 7.17 -7.08
CA TRP A 606 -39.64 6.99 -7.51
C TRP A 606 -39.95 8.01 -8.62
N ASN A 607 -39.78 7.58 -9.87
CA ASN A 607 -39.85 8.44 -11.05
C ASN A 607 -41.28 8.73 -11.53
N ASN A 608 -42.31 8.36 -10.76
CA ASN A 608 -43.70 8.80 -11.03
C ASN A 608 -43.78 10.32 -10.85
N PRO A 609 -44.20 11.10 -11.86
CA PRO A 609 -44.13 12.55 -11.84
C PRO A 609 -45.02 13.21 -10.77
N GLU A 610 -46.10 12.55 -10.37
CA GLU A 610 -47.06 13.05 -9.36
C GLU A 610 -46.92 12.30 -8.02
N GLY A 611 -46.13 11.24 -7.97
CA GLY A 611 -46.12 10.29 -6.87
C GLY A 611 -45.87 10.94 -5.51
N TRP A 612 -44.78 11.65 -5.36
CA TRP A 612 -44.44 12.32 -4.09
C TRP A 612 -45.42 13.43 -3.72
N GLN A 613 -45.94 14.18 -4.71
CA GLN A 613 -46.90 15.25 -4.44
C GLN A 613 -48.22 14.66 -3.91
N LYS A 614 -48.80 13.66 -4.57
CA LYS A 614 -50.07 13.02 -4.15
C LYS A 614 -49.95 12.37 -2.77
N ILE A 615 -48.81 11.70 -2.47
CA ILE A 615 -48.57 11.16 -1.13
C ILE A 615 -48.54 12.28 -0.07
N THR A 616 -47.85 13.36 -0.37
CA THR A 616 -47.76 14.54 0.52
C THR A 616 -49.14 15.12 0.77
N ASP A 617 -49.92 15.38 -0.27
CA ASP A 617 -51.27 15.94 -0.17
C ASP A 617 -52.20 15.02 0.62
N TYR A 618 -52.13 13.71 0.40
CA TYR A 618 -52.93 12.71 1.10
C TYR A 618 -52.63 12.77 2.62
N PHE A 619 -51.38 12.72 3.05
CA PHE A 619 -51.06 12.72 4.47
C PHE A 619 -51.30 14.06 5.15
N ILE A 620 -51.10 15.18 4.45
CA ILE A 620 -51.49 16.52 4.98
C ILE A 620 -53.01 16.58 5.16
N SER A 621 -53.82 16.01 4.27
CA SER A 621 -55.27 15.99 4.41
C SER A 621 -55.73 15.19 5.64
N LEU A 622 -54.93 14.22 6.09
CA LEU A 622 -55.17 13.43 7.33
C LEU A 622 -54.56 14.11 8.58
N GLY A 623 -54.02 15.34 8.46
CA GLY A 623 -53.44 16.10 9.54
C GLY A 623 -52.04 15.68 9.96
N TYR A 624 -51.30 14.99 9.11
CA TYR A 624 -49.88 14.69 9.32
C TYR A 624 -49.00 15.81 8.79
N GLU A 625 -47.89 16.06 9.47
CA GLU A 625 -46.77 16.81 8.92
C GLU A 625 -45.93 15.89 8.03
N VAL A 626 -45.61 16.33 6.81
CA VAL A 626 -44.71 15.58 5.92
C VAL A 626 -43.33 16.21 5.94
N VAL A 627 -42.29 15.40 6.26
CA VAL A 627 -40.92 15.86 6.47
C VAL A 627 -39.95 15.10 5.57
N ILE A 628 -39.20 15.83 4.76
CA ILE A 628 -38.17 15.26 3.87
C ILE A 628 -36.86 15.09 4.65
N LEU A 629 -36.41 13.84 4.76
CA LEU A 629 -35.10 13.51 5.31
C LEU A 629 -34.11 13.33 4.16
N SER A 630 -33.31 14.37 3.88
CA SER A 630 -32.35 14.37 2.77
C SER A 630 -31.26 15.41 2.99
N LYS A 631 -30.04 15.11 2.55
CA LYS A 631 -28.96 16.09 2.46
C LYS A 631 -29.17 17.03 1.29
N GLU A 632 -29.75 16.53 0.22
CA GLU A 632 -29.88 17.21 -1.06
C GLU A 632 -30.93 18.34 -0.98
N GLY A 633 -30.72 19.37 -1.78
CA GLY A 633 -31.61 20.52 -1.88
C GLY A 633 -32.80 20.27 -2.81
N HIS A 634 -33.69 21.26 -2.84
CA HIS A 634 -34.73 21.33 -3.87
C HIS A 634 -34.08 21.39 -5.26
N ASP A 635 -34.68 20.73 -6.24
CA ASP A 635 -34.17 20.58 -7.60
C ASP A 635 -32.85 19.78 -7.77
N TYR A 636 -32.40 19.06 -6.74
CA TYR A 636 -31.22 18.23 -6.89
C TYR A 636 -31.40 17.25 -8.06
N MET A 637 -30.51 17.34 -9.07
CA MET A 637 -30.56 16.54 -10.32
C MET A 637 -31.95 16.56 -10.99
N GLY A 638 -32.66 17.68 -10.91
CA GLY A 638 -34.00 17.86 -11.47
C GLY A 638 -35.15 17.28 -10.65
N ASN A 639 -34.89 16.75 -9.46
CA ASN A 639 -35.92 16.18 -8.59
C ASN A 639 -36.42 17.24 -7.59
N LYS A 640 -37.69 17.60 -7.70
CA LYS A 640 -38.32 18.64 -6.86
C LYS A 640 -38.86 18.07 -5.57
N HIS A 641 -38.76 18.85 -4.50
CA HIS A 641 -39.49 18.56 -3.26
C HIS A 641 -40.98 18.77 -3.47
N PRO A 642 -41.86 17.90 -2.95
CA PRO A 642 -43.29 18.09 -3.03
C PRO A 642 -43.71 19.32 -2.23
N VAL A 643 -44.65 20.09 -2.77
CA VAL A 643 -45.22 21.28 -2.12
C VAL A 643 -45.96 20.86 -0.84
N GLY A 644 -45.74 21.60 0.24
CA GLY A 644 -46.34 21.31 1.55
C GLY A 644 -45.44 20.41 2.44
N ALA A 645 -44.51 19.67 1.90
CA ALA A 645 -43.52 18.97 2.69
C ALA A 645 -42.42 19.93 3.19
N LYS A 646 -42.01 19.77 4.44
CA LYS A 646 -40.90 20.52 5.05
C LYS A 646 -39.61 19.72 4.94
N LYS A 647 -38.53 20.38 4.56
CA LYS A 647 -37.20 19.76 4.66
C LYS A 647 -36.75 19.78 6.12
N ALA A 648 -36.35 18.62 6.67
CA ALA A 648 -35.74 18.57 7.97
C ALA A 648 -34.42 19.34 7.98
N ASN A 649 -34.21 20.14 9.01
CA ASN A 649 -32.93 20.80 9.23
C ASN A 649 -32.09 19.87 10.13
N THR A 650 -31.33 18.98 9.48
CA THR A 650 -30.46 18.00 10.17
C THR A 650 -29.02 18.22 9.74
N SER A 651 -28.11 18.26 10.71
CA SER A 651 -26.66 18.42 10.53
C SER A 651 -25.91 17.09 10.74
N SER A 652 -26.54 16.12 11.39
CA SER A 652 -25.95 14.84 11.73
C SER A 652 -26.90 13.66 11.50
N ILE A 653 -26.33 12.45 11.48
CA ILE A 653 -27.13 11.22 11.35
C ILE A 653 -27.98 10.94 12.60
N GLU A 654 -27.52 11.36 13.77
CA GLU A 654 -28.23 11.25 15.05
C GLU A 654 -29.53 12.07 15.03
N GLU A 655 -29.50 13.27 14.46
CA GLU A 655 -30.72 14.09 14.27
C GLU A 655 -31.70 13.42 13.30
N VAL A 656 -31.21 12.78 12.24
CA VAL A 656 -32.05 12.01 11.32
C VAL A 656 -32.69 10.82 12.05
N ILE A 657 -31.97 10.12 12.91
CA ILE A 657 -32.49 9.04 13.76
C ILE A 657 -33.62 9.55 14.67
N GLN A 658 -33.43 10.70 15.32
CA GLN A 658 -34.45 11.31 16.17
C GLN A 658 -35.72 11.64 15.38
N TYR A 659 -35.60 12.20 14.18
CA TYR A 659 -36.74 12.44 13.30
C TYR A 659 -37.43 11.13 12.90
N MET A 660 -36.72 10.08 12.60
CA MET A 660 -37.27 8.77 12.30
C MET A 660 -38.01 8.18 13.51
N GLN A 661 -37.43 8.28 14.71
CA GLN A 661 -38.10 7.80 15.94
C GLN A 661 -39.41 8.56 16.24
N LYS A 662 -39.46 9.86 15.93
CA LYS A 662 -40.68 10.67 16.06
C LYS A 662 -41.74 10.37 15.01
N SER A 663 -41.33 9.84 13.86
CA SER A 663 -42.24 9.64 12.72
C SER A 663 -43.22 8.49 12.95
N ALA A 664 -44.50 8.70 12.65
CA ALA A 664 -45.49 7.64 12.62
C ALA A 664 -45.20 6.61 11.51
N LEU A 665 -44.66 7.09 10.39
CA LEU A 665 -44.31 6.28 9.23
C LEU A 665 -43.15 6.92 8.49
N PHE A 666 -42.25 6.09 7.96
CA PHE A 666 -41.27 6.48 6.96
C PHE A 666 -41.65 5.89 5.59
N ILE A 667 -41.63 6.72 4.55
CA ILE A 667 -41.83 6.29 3.17
C ILE A 667 -40.57 6.65 2.39
N GLY A 668 -39.92 5.66 1.79
CA GLY A 668 -38.65 5.91 1.07
C GLY A 668 -38.43 4.98 -0.13
N ILE A 669 -37.29 5.20 -0.75
CA ILE A 669 -36.80 4.41 -1.87
C ILE A 669 -35.69 3.45 -1.42
N GLY A 670 -35.21 2.56 -2.29
CA GLY A 670 -34.08 1.65 -2.01
C GLY A 670 -32.77 2.39 -1.73
N SER A 671 -32.61 2.91 -0.51
CA SER A 671 -31.49 3.75 -0.09
C SER A 671 -31.09 3.49 1.37
N GLY A 672 -29.99 4.10 1.81
CA GLY A 672 -29.54 4.02 3.21
C GLY A 672 -30.57 4.49 4.24
N LEU A 673 -31.44 5.45 3.88
CA LEU A 673 -32.48 5.94 4.80
C LEU A 673 -33.56 4.88 5.07
N SER A 674 -33.91 4.04 4.11
CA SER A 674 -34.86 2.92 4.34
C SER A 674 -34.26 1.87 5.27
N TRP A 675 -32.98 1.58 5.16
CA TRP A 675 -32.26 0.72 6.11
C TRP A 675 -32.21 1.34 7.50
N LEU A 676 -31.96 2.66 7.58
CA LEU A 676 -31.93 3.39 8.83
C LEU A 676 -33.30 3.43 9.50
N SER A 677 -34.38 3.65 8.74
CA SER A 677 -35.75 3.61 9.24
C SER A 677 -36.09 2.24 9.82
N TRP A 678 -35.72 1.17 9.14
CA TRP A 678 -35.87 -0.19 9.66
C TRP A 678 -35.07 -0.42 10.94
N ALA A 679 -33.84 0.08 11.01
CA ALA A 679 -32.96 0.00 12.18
C ALA A 679 -33.54 0.77 13.38
N THR A 680 -34.15 1.94 13.16
CA THR A 680 -34.79 2.76 14.20
C THR A 680 -36.18 2.22 14.63
N GLN A 681 -36.59 1.08 14.08
CA GLN A 681 -37.90 0.47 14.32
C GLN A 681 -39.08 1.37 13.90
N THR A 682 -38.82 2.34 13.01
CA THR A 682 -39.90 3.17 12.45
C THR A 682 -40.69 2.33 11.45
N PRO A 683 -42.04 2.33 11.47
CA PRO A 683 -42.84 1.71 10.42
C PRO A 683 -42.37 2.20 9.05
N THR A 684 -42.08 1.28 8.14
CA THR A 684 -41.37 1.60 6.90
C THR A 684 -42.12 1.12 5.68
N VAL A 685 -42.30 2.03 4.75
CA VAL A 685 -42.76 1.73 3.37
C VAL A 685 -41.62 1.95 2.43
N LEU A 686 -41.29 0.93 1.63
CA LEU A 686 -40.23 0.92 0.66
C LEU A 686 -40.80 0.87 -0.76
N ILE A 687 -40.63 1.93 -1.53
CA ILE A 687 -41.00 2.00 -2.95
C ILE A 687 -39.76 1.60 -3.78
N SER A 688 -39.81 0.48 -4.49
CA SER A 688 -38.67 0.00 -5.24
C SER A 688 -39.06 -0.84 -6.47
N GLY A 689 -38.74 -0.36 -7.66
CA GLY A 689 -38.65 -1.19 -8.87
C GLY A 689 -37.21 -1.54 -9.25
N PHE A 690 -36.24 -0.96 -8.55
CA PHE A 690 -34.81 -1.07 -8.84
C PHE A 690 -34.22 -2.43 -8.42
N SER A 691 -34.69 -3.01 -7.32
CA SER A 691 -34.22 -4.27 -6.73
C SER A 691 -35.35 -5.28 -6.57
N TYR A 692 -35.01 -6.57 -6.50
CA TYR A 692 -35.99 -7.63 -6.21
C TYR A 692 -36.35 -7.66 -4.72
N ASN A 693 -37.48 -8.32 -4.42
CA ASN A 693 -38.13 -8.32 -3.09
C ASN A 693 -37.25 -8.80 -1.94
N TYR A 694 -36.28 -9.66 -2.24
CA TYR A 694 -35.37 -10.24 -1.25
C TYR A 694 -34.17 -9.35 -0.92
N THR A 695 -33.93 -8.29 -1.70
CA THR A 695 -32.68 -7.52 -1.62
C THR A 695 -32.55 -6.74 -0.31
N GLU A 696 -33.60 -5.97 0.03
CA GLU A 696 -33.69 -5.18 1.26
C GLU A 696 -34.49 -5.93 2.34
N PRO A 697 -34.60 -5.38 3.58
CA PRO A 697 -35.32 -6.02 4.67
C PRO A 697 -36.79 -6.36 4.30
N THR A 698 -37.24 -7.52 4.77
CA THR A 698 -38.58 -8.01 4.53
C THR A 698 -39.44 -7.95 5.78
N ASN A 699 -38.85 -8.17 6.96
CA ASN A 699 -39.60 -8.18 8.23
C ASN A 699 -39.90 -6.76 8.73
N GLY A 700 -41.21 -6.42 8.82
CA GLY A 700 -41.67 -5.11 9.30
C GLY A 700 -41.50 -3.98 8.29
N VAL A 701 -41.38 -4.31 6.98
CA VAL A 701 -41.32 -3.36 5.87
C VAL A 701 -42.43 -3.65 4.88
N ILE A 702 -43.24 -2.64 4.54
CA ILE A 702 -44.20 -2.73 3.44
C ILE A 702 -43.44 -2.38 2.16
N ARG A 703 -43.26 -3.37 1.31
CA ARG A 703 -42.58 -3.15 0.01
C ARG A 703 -43.61 -2.98 -1.09
N ILE A 704 -43.39 -1.94 -1.91
CA ILE A 704 -44.26 -1.62 -3.04
C ILE A 704 -43.40 -1.69 -4.32
N ASN A 705 -43.73 -2.65 -5.16
CA ASN A 705 -43.00 -2.94 -6.38
C ASN A 705 -43.69 -2.35 -7.61
N SER A 706 -42.95 -2.38 -8.75
CA SER A 706 -43.53 -2.12 -10.06
C SER A 706 -44.77 -2.97 -10.33
N GLU A 707 -45.58 -2.54 -11.29
CA GLU A 707 -46.76 -3.31 -11.73
C GLU A 707 -46.32 -4.59 -12.49
N ASP A 708 -47.23 -5.57 -12.47
CA ASP A 708 -47.01 -6.81 -13.23
C ASP A 708 -46.80 -6.53 -14.71
N GLY A 709 -45.82 -7.20 -15.30
CA GLY A 709 -45.44 -7.02 -16.72
C GLY A 709 -44.52 -5.82 -17.00
N LYS A 710 -44.20 -5.01 -15.99
CA LYS A 710 -43.19 -3.97 -16.07
C LYS A 710 -41.81 -4.49 -15.70
N CYS A 711 -40.77 -3.84 -16.21
CA CYS A 711 -39.39 -4.20 -15.88
C CYS A 711 -39.10 -3.89 -14.40
N SER A 712 -38.22 -4.67 -13.80
CA SER A 712 -37.80 -4.51 -12.38
C SER A 712 -36.46 -5.21 -12.14
N GLY A 713 -35.81 -4.95 -11.01
CA GLY A 713 -34.69 -5.75 -10.51
C GLY A 713 -33.34 -5.48 -11.15
N CYS A 714 -33.15 -4.36 -11.84
CA CYS A 714 -31.86 -4.08 -12.53
C CYS A 714 -30.63 -4.16 -11.62
N PHE A 715 -30.74 -3.83 -10.35
CA PHE A 715 -29.66 -3.97 -9.36
C PHE A 715 -29.19 -5.41 -9.22
N ASN A 716 -30.08 -6.35 -9.37
CA ASN A 716 -29.80 -7.78 -9.21
C ASN A 716 -29.31 -8.41 -10.52
N ASP A 717 -29.75 -7.89 -11.65
CA ASP A 717 -29.43 -8.48 -12.96
C ASP A 717 -28.12 -7.93 -13.55
N PHE A 718 -27.82 -6.64 -13.27
CA PHE A 718 -26.69 -5.93 -13.87
C PHE A 718 -25.82 -5.29 -12.81
N ARG A 719 -24.55 -5.05 -13.16
CA ARG A 719 -23.67 -4.23 -12.32
C ARG A 719 -24.08 -2.76 -12.45
N LEU A 720 -24.36 -2.11 -11.31
CA LEU A 720 -24.61 -0.67 -11.28
C LEU A 720 -23.36 0.09 -11.75
N ASP A 721 -23.53 0.99 -12.71
CA ASP A 721 -22.51 1.96 -13.07
C ASP A 721 -22.67 3.23 -12.19
N PRO A 722 -21.79 3.47 -11.22
CA PRO A 722 -21.90 4.66 -10.37
C PRO A 722 -21.57 5.96 -11.09
N GLY A 723 -20.97 5.90 -12.28
CA GLY A 723 -20.69 7.07 -13.12
C GLY A 723 -21.88 7.51 -13.98
N ASP A 724 -22.87 6.66 -14.15
CA ASP A 724 -24.07 6.97 -14.95
C ASP A 724 -25.26 7.32 -14.05
N TRP A 725 -25.50 8.61 -13.84
CA TRP A 725 -26.66 9.08 -13.08
C TRP A 725 -28.00 8.52 -13.60
N ASN A 726 -28.16 8.45 -14.93
CA ASN A 726 -29.36 7.96 -15.63
C ASN A 726 -29.26 6.46 -15.98
N TRP A 727 -28.51 5.69 -15.20
CA TRP A 727 -28.33 4.28 -15.43
C TRP A 727 -29.66 3.52 -15.48
N CYS A 728 -29.95 2.96 -16.63
CA CYS A 728 -31.07 2.07 -16.88
C CYS A 728 -30.62 1.07 -17.97
N PRO A 729 -30.05 -0.09 -17.59
CA PRO A 729 -29.31 -0.95 -18.50
C PRO A 729 -30.16 -1.52 -19.65
N VAL A 730 -31.49 -1.62 -19.46
CA VAL A 730 -32.39 -2.22 -20.43
C VAL A 730 -33.09 -1.16 -21.28
N HIS A 731 -33.53 -0.04 -20.71
CA HIS A 731 -34.45 0.89 -21.36
C HIS A 731 -33.94 2.34 -21.45
N LYS A 732 -32.66 2.58 -21.19
CA LYS A 732 -32.07 3.93 -21.30
C LYS A 732 -32.31 4.52 -22.69
N GLY A 733 -32.84 5.75 -22.75
CA GLY A 733 -33.10 6.48 -24.00
C GLY A 733 -34.33 6.04 -24.75
N THR A 734 -35.19 5.18 -24.19
CA THR A 734 -36.49 4.78 -24.75
C THR A 734 -37.65 5.38 -23.95
N GLU A 735 -38.87 5.28 -24.43
CA GLU A 735 -40.08 5.68 -23.71
C GLU A 735 -40.27 4.90 -22.41
N ARG A 736 -39.73 3.68 -22.36
CA ARG A 736 -39.75 2.82 -21.16
C ARG A 736 -38.69 3.17 -20.12
N HIS A 737 -37.90 4.22 -20.33
CA HIS A 737 -36.86 4.65 -19.39
C HIS A 737 -37.44 4.87 -17.98
N PHE A 738 -36.92 4.13 -16.99
CA PHE A 738 -37.42 4.05 -15.61
C PHE A 738 -38.87 3.60 -15.44
N GLU A 739 -39.44 2.83 -16.39
CA GLU A 739 -40.83 2.36 -16.24
C GLU A 739 -41.06 1.60 -14.93
N CYS A 740 -40.05 0.89 -14.41
CA CYS A 740 -40.11 0.15 -13.15
C CYS A 740 -40.56 1.00 -11.96
N THR A 741 -40.20 2.26 -11.91
CA THR A 741 -40.59 3.18 -10.82
C THR A 741 -41.63 4.20 -11.27
N LYS A 742 -41.74 4.50 -12.57
CA LYS A 742 -42.83 5.34 -13.09
C LYS A 742 -44.21 4.68 -12.98
N SER A 743 -44.26 3.35 -13.12
CA SER A 743 -45.51 2.59 -13.05
C SER A 743 -46.10 2.47 -11.62
N ILE A 744 -45.30 2.67 -10.61
CA ILE A 744 -45.76 2.68 -9.24
C ILE A 744 -46.58 3.97 -9.00
N THR A 745 -47.89 3.86 -8.89
CA THR A 745 -48.79 5.02 -8.70
C THR A 745 -48.91 5.38 -7.23
N ALA A 746 -49.27 6.64 -6.91
CA ALA A 746 -49.52 7.09 -5.55
C ALA A 746 -50.72 6.34 -4.96
N GLU A 747 -51.74 6.09 -5.74
CA GLU A 747 -52.94 5.35 -5.34
C GLU A 747 -52.61 3.92 -4.87
N LYS A 748 -51.68 3.24 -5.59
CA LYS A 748 -51.17 1.93 -5.17
C LYS A 748 -50.46 2.04 -3.82
N VAL A 749 -49.59 3.03 -3.64
CA VAL A 749 -48.85 3.24 -2.40
C VAL A 749 -49.80 3.49 -1.23
N ILE A 750 -50.76 4.39 -1.40
CA ILE A 750 -51.77 4.71 -0.38
C ILE A 750 -52.58 3.47 -0.03
N SER A 751 -53.09 2.76 -1.05
CA SER A 751 -53.91 1.54 -0.84
C SER A 751 -53.16 0.47 -0.06
N GLU A 752 -51.89 0.24 -0.32
CA GLU A 752 -51.08 -0.75 0.40
C GLU A 752 -50.80 -0.31 1.85
N ILE A 753 -50.59 0.98 2.10
CA ILE A 753 -50.48 1.53 3.46
C ILE A 753 -51.79 1.34 4.25
N GLU A 754 -52.92 1.68 3.65
CA GLU A 754 -54.25 1.53 4.27
C GLU A 754 -54.55 0.05 4.59
N LYS A 755 -54.38 -0.83 3.61
CA LYS A 755 -54.59 -2.28 3.76
C LYS A 755 -53.76 -2.90 4.87
N SER A 756 -52.53 -2.40 5.04
CA SER A 756 -51.61 -2.92 6.07
C SER A 756 -52.01 -2.59 7.47
N GLY A 757 -52.83 -1.56 7.67
CA GLY A 757 -53.21 -1.05 8.99
C GLY A 757 -52.04 -0.48 9.81
N ILE A 758 -50.91 -0.17 9.18
CA ILE A 758 -49.68 0.25 9.85
C ILE A 758 -49.84 1.56 10.65
N LEU A 759 -50.71 2.44 10.19
CA LEU A 759 -51.07 3.68 10.89
C LEU A 759 -52.02 3.46 12.09
N ASN A 760 -52.90 2.46 12.03
CA ASN A 760 -53.78 2.11 13.13
C ASN A 760 -53.00 1.64 14.36
N GLN A 761 -51.88 0.97 14.16
CA GLN A 761 -50.99 0.58 15.26
C GLN A 761 -50.39 1.78 15.99
N TYR A 762 -50.16 2.89 15.28
CA TYR A 762 -49.72 4.14 15.86
C TYR A 762 -50.82 4.78 16.72
N GLU A 763 -52.04 4.82 16.25
CA GLU A 763 -53.20 5.40 16.98
C GLU A 763 -53.54 4.60 18.24
N ILE A 764 -53.56 3.28 18.17
CA ILE A 764 -53.81 2.39 19.33
C ILE A 764 -52.71 2.58 20.41
N ASN A 765 -51.45 2.64 20.04
CA ASN A 765 -50.36 2.82 20.99
C ASN A 765 -50.32 4.21 21.65
N ASN A 766 -50.96 5.22 21.05
CA ASN A 766 -51.13 6.54 21.65
C ASN A 766 -52.38 6.69 22.51
N GLU A 767 -53.47 5.97 22.24
CA GLU A 767 -54.66 5.97 23.04
C GLU A 767 -54.51 5.24 24.40
N TYR A 768 -53.67 4.23 24.49
CA TYR A 768 -53.39 3.50 25.74
C TYR A 768 -52.28 4.13 26.61
N ARG A 769 -51.76 5.31 26.26
CA ARG A 769 -50.69 6.00 27.00
C ARG A 769 -51.10 7.39 27.56
N ILE A 770 -52.44 7.58 27.84
CA ILE A 770 -52.95 8.74 28.58
C ILE A 770 -52.92 8.46 30.08
#